data_7cdc93002538ea6561cb780a000f0835
#
_entry.id   7cdc93002538ea6561cb780a000f0835
#
_cell.length_a   1.000
_cell.length_b   1.000
_cell.length_c   1.000
_cell.angle_alpha   90.00
_cell.angle_beta   90.00
_cell.angle_gamma   90.00
#
_symmetry.space_group_name_H-M   'P 1'
#
loop_
_entity.id
_entity.type
_entity.pdbx_description
1 polymer ?
#
loop_
_entity_poly.entity_id
_entity_poly.type
_entity_poly.pdbx_seq_one_letter_code
_entity_poly.pdbx_strand_id
1 'polypeptide(L)'
;MFGLALTAHSEGTSGKVTITGIVTDDNKKPLSFTAINVVELDINTTTDAAGRFRLTLNEGETYTFDVSCMNYIEKRTRIEVRANRHVEITLERQSYALEEVVVMAKPKHTWGASDIIGQQALEHIQPTSVADVLQLIPGGLFKETNATAFNRISLRQSGIDNNTSLGMAMVMDGIPLDNDGYRAAIPNMENSDEFRKRLGWNKGIDLKTISTDHIQRIEIAKGISSAKLGNLSSGVMLTTSKIGQTPLQVRLKADPLTKLVYAGKGFRLSPQWGYMHVGADFTSNYDDRRDQLNKYNRLTAQLTYNHSLHLGERSLFLFVKLSEIYALNKAREDELTREFKETFENNYSRTGLSLKAVLSHLGHWIDNIEWVSAADYTADKVDRNRLVQLDIPLPSPLSSTEGEHESIFLPTNYYSAFQIDNKPLSLFNRLNVESFVQTGKFSHKLNYGAEWKVTKNYGQGVVINMSRPPYPGNSKYVRPTRNKDIPALSTGATYLEEQLKYTGKLFDFELDLGGRATRMFNLSPTYKQLRRVFLEPRINAALSYNIALNNGRSIRNMLRVGYGQENKLPTLDYIYPDPVYKDLIVLSAYTTENSPYNHIITDTRRYDVVNYDLKPNRNNKFEVGFDMEYDDFLLSLTYFNEHSEQGFSSITTYHPATYLRYFKPLHGSITGRKPEKTDYEEEVYRTFVDMPMIRNGAQTEKRGVEYRLRFPKIQPLFTTVEINGAYYVTCYSTSLATQYHPTFRDDDKPMPYVGIYDRGDIQRQRILNTNVWLNTNIPKYKVVFTTFFQLIWLNDSKRMNGSEYPSAYFGSDGRLQSVTNDILDKIKTGDVTWRHYHLYKENYYEKDPIALTVNFKATKEFNKMIRASFFVNDIIDIHPNYKNRYGQSVRNWQKSFFGAEMTFSF
;
A
#
# COMPACT_ATOMS: atom_id res chain seq x y z
N MET A 1 10.41 22.09 -32.71
CA MET A 1 11.60 22.48 -33.46
C MET A 1 12.33 23.54 -32.66
N PHE A 2 13.29 23.16 -31.83
CA PHE A 2 14.28 24.08 -31.26
C PHE A 2 15.62 23.37 -31.38
N GLY A 3 16.38 23.75 -32.41
CA GLY A 3 17.74 23.32 -32.62
C GLY A 3 18.66 24.24 -31.80
N LEU A 4 19.23 23.72 -30.72
CA LEU A 4 20.36 24.32 -30.04
C LEU A 4 21.64 23.74 -30.68
N ALA A 5 22.28 24.56 -31.52
CA ALA A 5 23.64 24.28 -31.99
C ALA A 5 24.60 24.46 -30.82
N LEU A 6 25.10 23.37 -30.28
CA LEU A 6 26.23 23.33 -29.35
C LEU A 6 27.51 23.43 -30.14
N THR A 7 28.14 24.60 -30.17
CA THR A 7 29.56 24.74 -30.56
C THR A 7 30.43 24.11 -29.49
N ALA A 8 30.99 22.97 -29.81
CA ALA A 8 31.95 22.27 -28.99
C ALA A 8 33.29 23.07 -29.00
N HIS A 9 33.60 23.72 -27.87
CA HIS A 9 34.99 24.12 -27.59
C HIS A 9 35.70 22.89 -26.99
N SER A 10 36.67 22.41 -27.70
CA SER A 10 37.63 21.40 -27.27
C SER A 10 38.53 21.98 -26.17
N GLU A 11 38.19 21.79 -24.90
CA GLU A 11 39.14 21.87 -23.82
C GLU A 11 39.48 20.46 -23.33
N GLY A 12 40.74 20.20 -23.15
CA GLY A 12 41.51 19.01 -22.82
C GLY A 12 40.69 17.78 -22.37
N THR A 13 40.79 16.71 -23.09
CA THR A 13 40.33 15.36 -22.72
C THR A 13 40.98 14.98 -21.38
N SER A 14 40.25 15.10 -20.25
CA SER A 14 40.64 14.40 -19.03
C SER A 14 40.60 12.90 -19.34
N GLY A 15 41.76 12.26 -19.24
CA GLY A 15 41.92 10.85 -19.55
C GLY A 15 40.94 10.00 -18.69
N LYS A 16 40.26 9.04 -19.25
CA LYS A 16 39.51 8.04 -18.48
C LYS A 16 40.48 7.03 -17.89
N VAL A 17 40.37 6.82 -16.59
CA VAL A 17 41.23 5.93 -15.82
C VAL A 17 40.38 4.78 -15.30
N THR A 18 40.91 3.58 -15.40
CA THR A 18 40.26 2.39 -14.84
C THR A 18 40.74 2.12 -13.42
N ILE A 19 39.82 2.20 -12.47
CA ILE A 19 40.03 1.74 -11.10
C ILE A 19 39.57 0.29 -11.00
N THR A 20 40.49 -0.58 -10.68
CA THR A 20 40.23 -1.96 -10.31
C THR A 20 40.40 -2.12 -8.80
N GLY A 21 39.72 -3.05 -8.19
CA GLY A 21 39.92 -3.30 -6.77
C GLY A 21 39.40 -4.66 -6.31
N ILE A 22 39.72 -4.95 -5.07
CA ILE A 22 39.21 -6.14 -4.37
C ILE A 22 38.62 -5.70 -3.03
N VAL A 23 37.47 -6.23 -2.69
CA VAL A 23 36.87 -6.07 -1.37
C VAL A 23 37.01 -7.37 -0.59
N THR A 24 37.55 -7.26 0.62
CA THR A 24 37.82 -8.41 1.50
C THR A 24 37.24 -8.16 2.89
N ASP A 25 37.09 -9.23 3.68
CA ASP A 25 36.83 -9.12 5.13
C ASP A 25 38.15 -8.94 5.93
N ASP A 26 38.04 -8.79 7.25
CA ASP A 26 39.12 -8.68 8.22
C ASP A 26 40.06 -9.90 8.21
N ASN A 27 39.61 -11.06 7.70
CA ASN A 27 40.42 -12.27 7.51
C ASN A 27 40.96 -12.42 6.07
N LYS A 28 40.93 -11.32 5.27
CA LYS A 28 41.35 -11.30 3.85
C LYS A 28 40.53 -12.23 2.93
N LYS A 29 39.35 -12.63 3.35
CA LYS A 29 38.45 -13.42 2.51
C LYS A 29 37.72 -12.50 1.53
N PRO A 30 37.71 -12.77 0.22
CA PRO A 30 37.02 -11.96 -0.76
C PRO A 30 35.52 -11.87 -0.49
N LEU A 31 34.96 -10.66 -0.57
CA LEU A 31 33.54 -10.38 -0.40
C LEU A 31 32.89 -10.15 -1.77
N SER A 32 32.09 -11.11 -2.17
CA SER A 32 31.33 -11.08 -3.41
C SER A 32 30.02 -10.29 -3.25
N PHE A 33 29.57 -9.69 -4.36
CA PHE A 33 28.34 -8.89 -4.41
C PHE A 33 28.28 -7.76 -3.39
N THR A 34 29.45 -7.28 -3.00
CA THR A 34 29.59 -6.03 -2.26
C THR A 34 29.16 -4.89 -3.17
N ALA A 35 28.17 -4.12 -2.77
CA ALA A 35 27.75 -2.95 -3.50
C ALA A 35 28.79 -1.83 -3.31
N ILE A 36 29.19 -1.21 -4.39
CA ILE A 36 30.11 -0.07 -4.42
C ILE A 36 29.39 1.05 -5.15
N ASN A 37 29.10 2.14 -4.43
CA ASN A 37 28.51 3.34 -4.98
C ASN A 37 29.55 4.45 -4.99
N VAL A 38 29.78 5.07 -6.15
CA VAL A 38 30.57 6.30 -6.28
C VAL A 38 29.63 7.48 -6.05
N VAL A 39 29.70 8.07 -4.86
CA VAL A 39 28.72 9.06 -4.36
C VAL A 39 28.59 10.26 -5.29
N GLU A 40 29.72 10.79 -5.78
CA GLU A 40 29.76 11.99 -6.63
C GLU A 40 29.08 11.76 -7.99
N LEU A 41 29.07 10.51 -8.48
CA LEU A 41 28.58 10.16 -9.81
C LEU A 41 27.31 9.32 -9.79
N ASP A 42 26.92 8.85 -8.60
CA ASP A 42 25.85 7.85 -8.39
C ASP A 42 25.99 6.63 -9.30
N ILE A 43 27.25 6.22 -9.54
CA ILE A 43 27.59 5.01 -10.27
C ILE A 43 27.65 3.85 -9.30
N ASN A 44 26.84 2.84 -9.54
CA ASN A 44 26.79 1.63 -8.73
C ASN A 44 27.45 0.46 -9.48
N THR A 45 28.33 -0.26 -8.81
CA THR A 45 28.84 -1.55 -9.26
C THR A 45 28.81 -2.56 -8.13
N THR A 46 29.01 -3.84 -8.45
CA THR A 46 29.11 -4.90 -7.45
C THR A 46 30.37 -5.71 -7.69
N THR A 47 30.94 -6.25 -6.59
CA THR A 47 32.10 -7.15 -6.72
C THR A 47 31.70 -8.49 -7.32
N ASP A 48 32.64 -9.08 -8.07
CA ASP A 48 32.53 -10.45 -8.60
C ASP A 48 32.67 -11.53 -7.51
N ALA A 49 32.63 -12.78 -7.92
CA ALA A 49 32.83 -13.95 -7.04
C ALA A 49 34.19 -14.00 -6.30
N ALA A 50 35.18 -13.30 -6.82
CA ALA A 50 36.51 -13.15 -6.21
C ALA A 50 36.66 -11.82 -5.45
N GLY A 51 35.55 -11.12 -5.19
CA GLY A 51 35.56 -9.84 -4.49
C GLY A 51 36.10 -8.67 -5.35
N ARG A 52 36.30 -8.86 -6.66
CA ARG A 52 36.89 -7.86 -7.52
C ARG A 52 35.84 -6.95 -8.15
N PHE A 53 36.20 -5.68 -8.34
CA PHE A 53 35.37 -4.71 -9.04
C PHE A 53 36.21 -3.90 -10.04
N ARG A 54 35.53 -3.27 -10.99
CA ARG A 54 36.12 -2.38 -11.97
C ARG A 54 35.20 -1.18 -12.22
N LEU A 55 35.80 0.02 -12.23
CA LEU A 55 35.10 1.27 -12.50
C LEU A 55 35.97 2.12 -13.42
N THR A 56 35.36 2.82 -14.36
CA THR A 56 36.06 3.79 -15.24
C THR A 56 35.64 5.18 -14.80
N LEU A 57 36.62 5.97 -14.33
CA LEU A 57 36.42 7.29 -13.75
C LEU A 57 37.33 8.31 -14.45
N ASN A 58 37.12 9.62 -14.23
CA ASN A 58 37.96 10.63 -14.79
C ASN A 58 39.24 10.82 -13.97
N GLU A 59 40.36 11.05 -14.66
CA GLU A 59 41.66 11.34 -14.07
C GLU A 59 41.67 12.73 -13.41
N GLY A 60 42.36 12.83 -12.27
CA GLY A 60 42.58 14.08 -11.55
C GLY A 60 41.54 14.41 -10.48
N GLU A 61 40.48 13.62 -10.34
CA GLU A 61 39.38 13.84 -9.37
C GLU A 61 39.47 12.91 -8.15
N THR A 62 38.87 13.32 -7.06
CA THR A 62 38.72 12.51 -5.83
C THR A 62 37.26 12.07 -5.67
N TYR A 63 37.04 10.80 -5.62
CA TYR A 63 35.71 10.21 -5.48
C TYR A 63 35.52 9.52 -4.13
N THR A 64 34.32 9.61 -3.61
CA THR A 64 33.88 8.90 -2.40
C THR A 64 33.21 7.60 -2.78
N PHE A 65 33.77 6.48 -2.32
CA PHE A 65 33.22 5.14 -2.50
C PHE A 65 32.46 4.75 -1.24
N ASP A 66 31.17 4.52 -1.38
CA ASP A 66 30.34 3.86 -0.35
C ASP A 66 30.29 2.37 -0.65
N VAL A 67 30.88 1.58 0.24
CA VAL A 67 31.04 0.14 0.04
C VAL A 67 30.25 -0.60 1.09
N SER A 68 29.23 -1.34 0.67
CA SER A 68 28.31 -2.07 1.57
C SER A 68 28.18 -3.53 1.18
N CYS A 69 28.31 -4.40 2.18
CA CYS A 69 28.11 -5.85 2.04
C CYS A 69 27.26 -6.37 3.20
N MET A 70 26.42 -7.37 2.91
CA MET A 70 25.56 -7.96 3.93
C MET A 70 26.39 -8.56 5.10
N ASN A 71 26.01 -8.27 6.34
CA ASN A 71 26.70 -8.64 7.57
C ASN A 71 28.10 -7.99 7.78
N TYR A 72 28.43 -6.96 7.02
CA TYR A 72 29.63 -6.14 7.17
C TYR A 72 29.26 -4.69 7.38
N ILE A 73 30.18 -3.94 8.00
CA ILE A 73 30.07 -2.51 8.22
C ILE A 73 30.20 -1.80 6.89
N GLU A 74 29.28 -0.90 6.59
CA GLU A 74 29.38 0.00 5.45
C GLU A 74 30.61 0.90 5.62
N LYS A 75 31.48 0.94 4.62
CA LYS A 75 32.69 1.75 4.62
C LYS A 75 32.64 2.82 3.57
N ARG A 76 32.84 4.07 4.00
CA ARG A 76 33.02 5.21 3.12
C ARG A 76 34.50 5.55 3.01
N THR A 77 35.04 5.56 1.81
CA THR A 77 36.46 5.85 1.55
C THR A 77 36.62 6.83 0.39
N ARG A 78 37.53 7.77 0.50
CA ARG A 78 37.87 8.71 -0.58
C ARG A 78 39.07 8.20 -1.35
N ILE A 79 38.95 8.18 -2.68
CA ILE A 79 39.98 7.68 -3.59
C ILE A 79 40.27 8.75 -4.61
N GLU A 80 41.54 9.22 -4.64
CA GLU A 80 42.05 10.13 -5.66
C GLU A 80 42.44 9.33 -6.90
N VAL A 81 41.92 9.69 -8.06
CA VAL A 81 42.07 8.98 -9.33
C VAL A 81 43.10 9.71 -10.19
N ARG A 82 44.39 9.33 -10.10
CA ARG A 82 45.49 9.95 -10.88
C ARG A 82 45.98 9.10 -12.05
N ALA A 83 45.73 7.79 -12.01
CA ALA A 83 46.15 6.82 -13.03
C ALA A 83 45.35 5.51 -12.80
N ASN A 84 45.52 4.54 -13.72
CA ASN A 84 45.02 3.19 -13.49
C ASN A 84 45.57 2.66 -12.16
N ARG A 85 44.65 2.36 -11.23
CA ARG A 85 44.98 2.01 -9.84
C ARG A 85 44.22 0.76 -9.40
N HIS A 86 44.95 -0.07 -8.64
CA HIS A 86 44.29 -1.15 -7.90
C HIS A 86 44.02 -0.73 -6.44
N VAL A 87 42.81 -0.93 -5.95
CA VAL A 87 42.37 -0.51 -4.60
C VAL A 87 41.94 -1.72 -3.80
N GLU A 88 42.48 -1.89 -2.61
CA GLU A 88 42.00 -2.90 -1.65
C GLU A 88 41.13 -2.23 -0.61
N ILE A 89 39.90 -2.75 -0.46
CA ILE A 89 38.92 -2.27 0.53
C ILE A 89 38.60 -3.42 1.46
N THR A 90 38.91 -3.23 2.73
CA THR A 90 38.57 -4.22 3.77
C THR A 90 37.33 -3.75 4.52
N LEU A 91 36.32 -4.61 4.60
CA LEU A 91 35.15 -4.42 5.42
C LEU A 91 35.26 -5.25 6.69
N GLU A 92 34.92 -4.65 7.80
CA GLU A 92 34.85 -5.34 9.08
C GLU A 92 33.51 -6.08 9.20
N ARG A 93 33.56 -7.27 9.79
CA ARG A 93 32.34 -8.03 10.03
C ARG A 93 31.48 -7.30 11.07
N GLN A 94 30.22 -7.11 10.73
CA GLN A 94 29.27 -6.41 11.59
C GLN A 94 29.14 -7.11 12.98
N SER A 95 29.41 -6.34 14.03
CA SER A 95 29.16 -6.74 15.42
C SER A 95 28.33 -5.65 16.09
N TYR A 96 27.18 -5.98 16.60
CA TYR A 96 26.28 -5.04 17.31
C TYR A 96 26.94 -4.38 18.53
N ALA A 97 27.92 -5.04 19.08
CA ALA A 97 28.58 -4.59 20.30
C ALA A 97 29.65 -3.51 20.08
N LEU A 98 30.17 -3.36 18.88
CA LEU A 98 31.31 -2.50 18.58
C LEU A 98 30.95 -1.22 17.84
N GLU A 99 29.67 -1.09 17.36
CA GLU A 99 29.26 -0.01 16.52
C GLU A 99 28.10 0.79 17.04
N GLU A 100 27.98 2.01 16.49
CA GLU A 100 26.81 2.85 16.67
C GLU A 100 25.61 2.24 15.96
N VAL A 101 24.60 1.82 16.71
CA VAL A 101 23.35 1.27 16.16
C VAL A 101 22.50 2.43 15.65
N VAL A 102 22.40 2.58 14.34
CA VAL A 102 21.46 3.52 13.70
C VAL A 102 20.14 2.81 13.51
N VAL A 103 19.16 3.16 14.34
CA VAL A 103 17.83 2.53 14.32
C VAL A 103 16.88 3.20 13.35
N MET A 104 17.07 4.49 13.09
CA MET A 104 16.21 5.23 12.17
C MET A 104 16.59 5.01 10.69
N ALA A 105 15.59 5.21 9.86
CA ALA A 105 15.79 5.27 8.41
C ALA A 105 16.73 6.44 8.04
N LYS A 106 17.73 6.18 7.18
CA LYS A 106 18.62 7.22 6.68
C LYS A 106 17.93 7.98 5.54
N PRO A 107 18.01 9.32 5.48
CA PRO A 107 17.51 10.05 4.32
C PRO A 107 18.36 9.71 3.08
N LYS A 108 17.70 9.56 1.93
CA LYS A 108 18.38 9.45 0.64
C LYS A 108 18.40 10.83 0.01
N HIS A 109 19.59 11.32 -0.29
CA HIS A 109 19.78 12.69 -0.76
C HIS A 109 19.57 12.90 -2.28
N THR A 110 19.23 11.85 -3.02
CA THR A 110 19.18 11.88 -4.49
C THR A 110 17.81 12.07 -5.13
N TRP A 111 16.71 11.83 -4.41
CA TRP A 111 15.34 11.86 -4.98
C TRP A 111 14.36 12.30 -3.91
N GLY A 112 13.60 13.33 -4.05
CA GLY A 112 12.51 13.70 -3.12
C GLY A 112 12.70 13.26 -1.66
N ALA A 113 11.64 13.24 -0.86
CA ALA A 113 11.71 12.70 0.50
C ALA A 113 11.67 11.17 0.47
N SER A 114 12.81 10.52 0.56
CA SER A 114 12.92 9.06 0.69
C SER A 114 13.75 8.65 1.90
N ASP A 115 13.42 7.50 2.47
CA ASP A 115 14.00 6.92 3.67
C ASP A 115 14.55 5.54 3.37
N ILE A 116 15.80 5.27 3.77
CA ILE A 116 16.45 3.98 3.62
C ILE A 116 16.54 3.30 4.98
N ILE A 117 16.03 2.09 5.07
CA ILE A 117 16.06 1.23 6.24
C ILE A 117 16.95 0.05 5.91
N GLY A 118 18.16 0.06 6.48
CA GLY A 118 19.14 -1.01 6.29
C GLY A 118 18.90 -2.20 7.20
N GLN A 119 19.74 -3.22 7.03
CA GLN A 119 19.65 -4.46 7.79
C GLN A 119 19.79 -4.22 9.31
N GLN A 120 20.69 -3.31 9.74
CA GLN A 120 20.85 -2.97 11.17
C GLN A 120 19.56 -2.52 11.82
N ALA A 121 18.84 -1.58 11.19
CA ALA A 121 17.57 -1.09 11.70
C ALA A 121 16.51 -2.20 11.74
N LEU A 122 16.44 -3.04 10.69
CA LEU A 122 15.53 -4.19 10.65
C LEU A 122 15.82 -5.21 11.78
N GLU A 123 17.08 -5.57 11.97
CA GLU A 123 17.47 -6.48 13.03
C GLU A 123 17.30 -5.88 14.44
N HIS A 124 17.36 -4.55 14.54
CA HIS A 124 17.15 -3.86 15.81
C HIS A 124 15.69 -3.83 16.23
N ILE A 125 14.75 -3.46 15.35
CA ILE A 125 13.30 -3.42 15.68
C ILE A 125 12.66 -4.81 15.68
N GLN A 126 13.32 -5.80 15.07
CA GLN A 126 12.87 -7.21 15.03
C GLN A 126 11.44 -7.36 14.47
N PRO A 127 11.16 -6.84 13.28
CA PRO A 127 9.83 -6.82 12.72
C PRO A 127 9.39 -8.25 12.36
N THR A 128 8.10 -8.48 12.40
CA THR A 128 7.47 -9.73 11.93
C THR A 128 7.08 -9.61 10.46
N SER A 129 6.75 -8.40 10.04
CA SER A 129 6.38 -8.06 8.67
C SER A 129 6.82 -6.65 8.32
N VAL A 130 6.69 -6.30 7.05
CA VAL A 130 7.00 -4.95 6.55
C VAL A 130 6.09 -3.88 7.19
N ALA A 131 4.91 -4.24 7.71
CA ALA A 131 4.04 -3.30 8.43
C ALA A 131 4.73 -2.68 9.65
N ASP A 132 5.55 -3.45 10.37
CA ASP A 132 6.24 -3.00 11.58
C ASP A 132 7.36 -1.99 11.29
N VAL A 133 7.82 -1.92 10.03
CA VAL A 133 8.93 -1.05 9.63
C VAL A 133 8.51 0.43 9.52
N LEU A 134 7.22 0.69 9.34
CA LEU A 134 6.69 2.04 9.15
C LEU A 134 6.89 2.96 10.37
N GLN A 135 7.11 2.41 11.57
CA GLN A 135 7.44 3.18 12.77
C GLN A 135 8.80 3.92 12.69
N LEU A 136 9.71 3.51 11.79
CA LEU A 136 11.05 4.09 11.67
C LEU A 136 11.10 5.36 10.84
N ILE A 137 10.05 5.67 10.10
CA ILE A 137 10.00 6.87 9.24
C ILE A 137 9.37 8.05 9.97
N PRO A 138 9.70 9.32 9.62
CA PRO A 138 9.05 10.49 10.17
C PRO A 138 7.54 10.43 10.01
N GLY A 139 6.80 10.73 11.09
CA GLY A 139 5.34 10.61 11.12
C GLY A 139 4.80 9.19 11.30
N GLY A 140 5.67 8.18 11.25
CA GLY A 140 5.29 6.80 11.55
C GLY A 140 4.84 6.63 13.00
N LEU A 141 3.73 5.92 13.21
CA LEU A 141 3.24 5.59 14.53
C LEU A 141 3.63 4.16 14.89
N PHE A 142 4.15 3.97 16.09
CA PHE A 142 4.18 2.64 16.68
C PHE A 142 2.74 2.23 16.94
N LYS A 143 2.33 1.19 16.30
CA LYS A 143 1.01 0.60 16.47
C LYS A 143 1.19 -0.90 16.48
N GLU A 144 0.64 -1.54 17.49
CA GLU A 144 0.62 -2.98 17.50
C GLU A 144 -0.08 -3.50 16.25
N THR A 145 0.61 -4.36 15.51
CA THR A 145 0.09 -4.85 14.24
C THR A 145 -0.97 -5.90 14.50
N ASN A 146 -2.24 -5.56 14.25
CA ASN A 146 -3.30 -6.55 14.21
C ASN A 146 -3.10 -7.44 12.99
N ALA A 147 -2.52 -8.63 13.22
CA ALA A 147 -2.20 -9.56 12.14
C ALA A 147 -3.43 -10.25 11.53
N THR A 148 -4.60 -10.23 12.18
CA THR A 148 -5.83 -10.79 11.62
C THR A 148 -6.53 -9.80 10.69
N ALA A 149 -6.34 -8.49 10.87
CA ALA A 149 -6.86 -7.44 10.00
C ALA A 149 -5.98 -7.23 8.76
N PHE A 150 -6.51 -6.53 7.77
CA PHE A 150 -5.74 -6.05 6.62
C PHE A 150 -4.84 -4.89 7.01
N ASN A 151 -3.52 -5.03 6.83
CA ASN A 151 -2.52 -4.02 7.16
C ASN A 151 -2.17 -3.19 5.93
N ARG A 152 -2.81 -2.03 5.81
CA ARG A 152 -2.57 -1.11 4.70
C ARG A 152 -1.41 -0.16 4.97
N ILE A 153 -0.75 0.25 3.92
CA ILE A 153 0.25 1.31 3.99
C ILE A 153 -0.44 2.68 3.97
N SER A 154 -0.01 3.57 4.86
CA SER A 154 -0.49 4.95 4.93
C SER A 154 0.71 5.86 5.16
N LEU A 155 1.00 6.76 4.22
CA LEU A 155 2.09 7.71 4.29
C LEU A 155 1.54 9.15 4.26
N ARG A 156 2.14 10.03 5.07
CA ARG A 156 1.86 11.47 5.06
C ARG A 156 0.38 11.82 5.22
N GLN A 157 -0.32 11.07 6.06
CA GLN A 157 -1.74 11.36 6.30
C GLN A 157 -2.16 11.06 7.73
N SER A 158 -3.18 11.76 8.19
CA SER A 158 -4.00 11.40 9.33
C SER A 158 -5.30 10.77 8.83
N GLY A 159 -5.75 9.71 9.50
CA GLY A 159 -6.94 8.95 9.10
C GLY A 159 -6.67 7.85 8.08
N ILE A 160 -7.76 7.30 7.54
CA ILE A 160 -7.74 6.14 6.64
C ILE A 160 -8.46 6.48 5.36
N ASP A 161 -7.73 6.40 4.24
CA ASP A 161 -8.25 6.56 2.89
C ASP A 161 -7.84 5.39 1.99
N ASN A 162 -8.83 4.75 1.34
CA ASN A 162 -8.57 3.65 0.42
C ASN A 162 -7.80 4.11 -0.84
N ASN A 163 -8.06 5.31 -1.35
CA ASN A 163 -7.36 5.84 -2.53
C ASN A 163 -5.86 6.02 -2.27
N THR A 164 -5.50 6.51 -1.07
CA THR A 164 -4.09 6.65 -0.67
C THR A 164 -3.41 5.30 -0.55
N SER A 165 -4.05 4.34 0.11
CA SER A 165 -3.50 2.98 0.28
C SER A 165 -3.39 2.23 -1.06
N LEU A 166 -4.38 2.36 -1.93
CA LEU A 166 -4.38 1.81 -3.29
C LEU A 166 -3.31 2.48 -4.17
N GLY A 167 -3.07 3.78 -3.95
CA GLY A 167 -2.06 4.56 -4.67
C GLY A 167 -0.61 4.31 -4.23
N MET A 168 -0.38 3.49 -3.20
CA MET A 168 0.95 3.04 -2.79
C MET A 168 1.39 1.86 -3.63
N ALA A 169 2.56 2.00 -4.26
CA ALA A 169 3.21 0.88 -4.95
C ALA A 169 4.19 0.17 -4.02
N MET A 170 4.31 -1.13 -4.18
CA MET A 170 5.38 -1.92 -3.59
C MET A 170 6.17 -2.62 -4.70
N VAL A 171 7.48 -2.47 -4.68
CA VAL A 171 8.38 -2.97 -5.72
C VAL A 171 9.45 -3.83 -5.05
N MET A 172 9.51 -5.10 -5.40
CA MET A 172 10.50 -6.06 -4.88
C MET A 172 11.53 -6.39 -5.98
N ASP A 173 12.80 -6.11 -5.73
CA ASP A 173 13.91 -6.36 -6.66
C ASP A 173 13.70 -5.72 -8.06
N GLY A 174 12.96 -4.59 -8.09
CA GLY A 174 12.61 -3.88 -9.31
C GLY A 174 11.28 -4.30 -9.95
N ILE A 175 10.54 -5.23 -9.37
CA ILE A 175 9.26 -5.77 -9.88
C ILE A 175 8.11 -5.26 -9.02
N PRO A 176 7.12 -4.56 -9.61
CA PRO A 176 5.96 -4.11 -8.86
C PRO A 176 5.05 -5.29 -8.48
N LEU A 177 4.69 -5.36 -7.20
CA LEU A 177 3.68 -6.29 -6.73
C LEU A 177 2.31 -5.88 -7.24
N ASP A 178 1.55 -6.84 -7.76
CA ASP A 178 0.22 -6.58 -8.30
C ASP A 178 -0.90 -6.93 -7.32
N ASN A 179 -1.83 -5.99 -7.15
CA ASN A 179 -3.07 -6.19 -6.43
C ASN A 179 -4.28 -5.62 -7.20
N ASP A 180 -4.08 -5.22 -8.46
CA ASP A 180 -5.10 -4.57 -9.29
C ASP A 180 -6.03 -5.59 -9.97
N GLY A 181 -5.63 -6.87 -10.01
CA GLY A 181 -6.36 -7.97 -10.64
C GLY A 181 -7.44 -8.62 -9.78
N TYR A 182 -7.63 -8.19 -8.54
CA TYR A 182 -8.68 -8.72 -7.67
C TYR A 182 -10.04 -8.12 -7.99
N ARG A 183 -11.09 -8.87 -7.65
CA ARG A 183 -12.47 -8.39 -7.68
C ARG A 183 -13.12 -8.58 -6.32
N ALA A 184 -13.73 -7.50 -5.83
CA ALA A 184 -14.51 -7.49 -4.62
C ALA A 184 -15.97 -7.79 -4.97
N ALA A 185 -16.35 -9.02 -4.84
CA ALA A 185 -17.66 -9.46 -5.30
C ALA A 185 -18.83 -9.08 -4.37
N ILE A 186 -18.56 -8.56 -3.17
CA ILE A 186 -19.61 -8.15 -2.22
C ILE A 186 -19.33 -6.71 -1.74
N PRO A 187 -19.74 -5.68 -2.50
CA PRO A 187 -19.42 -4.30 -2.19
C PRO A 187 -19.96 -3.79 -0.84
N ASN A 188 -21.04 -4.39 -0.33
CA ASN A 188 -21.71 -3.99 0.92
C ASN A 188 -21.95 -5.18 1.88
N MET A 189 -20.92 -5.98 2.14
CA MET A 189 -20.92 -6.67 3.43
C MET A 189 -21.26 -5.62 4.49
N GLU A 190 -22.23 -5.88 5.35
CA GLU A 190 -22.66 -4.92 6.37
C GLU A 190 -21.46 -4.28 7.05
N ASN A 191 -21.51 -2.98 7.33
CA ASN A 191 -20.41 -2.26 7.98
C ASN A 191 -20.06 -2.85 9.35
N SER A 192 -21.03 -3.55 9.99
CA SER A 192 -20.91 -4.30 11.24
C SER A 192 -20.15 -5.62 11.10
N ASP A 193 -19.94 -6.14 9.87
CA ASP A 193 -19.25 -7.41 9.70
C ASP A 193 -17.76 -7.28 9.98
N GLU A 194 -17.28 -7.85 11.08
CA GLU A 194 -15.87 -7.81 11.49
C GLU A 194 -14.95 -8.41 10.44
N PHE A 195 -15.41 -9.38 9.66
CA PHE A 195 -14.60 -10.03 8.63
C PHE A 195 -14.30 -9.11 7.46
N ARG A 196 -15.09 -8.05 7.23
CA ARG A 196 -14.78 -7.00 6.26
C ARG A 196 -13.43 -6.33 6.53
N LYS A 197 -13.02 -6.22 7.79
CA LYS A 197 -11.72 -5.65 8.19
C LYS A 197 -10.55 -6.52 7.72
N ARG A 198 -10.79 -7.83 7.48
CA ARG A 198 -9.78 -8.80 7.07
C ARG A 198 -9.52 -8.84 5.56
N LEU A 199 -10.45 -8.30 4.76
CA LEU A 199 -10.42 -8.34 3.31
C LEU A 199 -9.76 -7.09 2.72
N GLY A 200 -8.87 -7.29 1.75
CA GLY A 200 -7.98 -6.25 1.22
C GLY A 200 -8.32 -5.72 -0.18
N TRP A 201 -9.48 -6.07 -0.75
CA TRP A 201 -9.83 -5.67 -2.12
C TRP A 201 -9.93 -4.15 -2.25
N ASN A 202 -9.33 -3.60 -3.33
CA ASN A 202 -9.22 -2.16 -3.58
C ASN A 202 -8.62 -1.34 -2.43
N LYS A 203 -7.76 -1.96 -1.59
CA LYS A 203 -7.10 -1.32 -0.45
C LYS A 203 -5.57 -1.28 -0.57
N GLY A 204 -4.99 -1.72 -1.69
CA GLY A 204 -3.56 -1.83 -1.89
C GLY A 204 -2.98 -3.17 -1.42
N ILE A 205 -1.68 -3.20 -1.13
CA ILE A 205 -0.96 -4.40 -0.70
C ILE A 205 -1.12 -4.63 0.81
N ASP A 206 -1.36 -5.87 1.21
CA ASP A 206 -1.39 -6.26 2.62
C ASP A 206 0.02 -6.50 3.15
N LEU A 207 0.55 -5.54 3.91
CA LEU A 207 1.93 -5.55 4.40
C LEU A 207 2.24 -6.73 5.34
N LYS A 208 1.24 -7.30 6.03
CA LYS A 208 1.47 -8.46 6.92
C LYS A 208 1.88 -9.72 6.16
N THR A 209 1.56 -9.80 4.85
CA THR A 209 1.93 -10.95 4.02
C THR A 209 3.40 -10.98 3.65
N ILE A 210 4.15 -9.88 3.87
CA ILE A 210 5.52 -9.73 3.43
C ILE A 210 6.47 -9.82 4.62
N SER A 211 7.26 -10.89 4.64
CA SER A 211 8.28 -11.13 5.65
C SER A 211 9.49 -10.22 5.47
N THR A 212 10.00 -9.67 6.57
CA THR A 212 11.25 -8.90 6.58
C THR A 212 12.51 -9.77 6.63
N ASP A 213 12.39 -11.03 6.99
CA ASP A 213 13.53 -11.94 7.14
C ASP A 213 14.26 -12.23 5.83
N HIS A 214 13.58 -12.08 4.69
CA HIS A 214 14.14 -12.27 3.34
C HIS A 214 14.66 -10.98 2.71
N ILE A 215 14.50 -9.84 3.39
CA ILE A 215 14.82 -8.51 2.87
C ILE A 215 16.16 -8.04 3.44
N GLN A 216 17.00 -7.48 2.58
CA GLN A 216 18.27 -6.86 2.94
C GLN A 216 18.10 -5.37 3.23
N ARG A 217 17.26 -4.67 2.44
CA ARG A 217 17.08 -3.22 2.48
C ARG A 217 15.67 -2.85 2.07
N ILE A 218 15.12 -1.84 2.73
CA ILE A 218 13.85 -1.21 2.38
C ILE A 218 14.12 0.27 2.11
N GLU A 219 13.58 0.79 1.01
CA GLU A 219 13.55 2.21 0.70
C GLU A 219 12.10 2.65 0.57
N ILE A 220 11.73 3.76 1.21
CA ILE A 220 10.38 4.31 1.17
C ILE A 220 10.48 5.70 0.57
N ALA A 221 10.05 5.86 -0.69
CA ALA A 221 9.94 7.16 -1.34
C ALA A 221 8.52 7.69 -1.15
N LYS A 222 8.39 8.72 -0.33
CA LYS A 222 7.14 9.39 0.02
C LYS A 222 6.80 10.51 -0.96
N GLY A 223 7.84 11.17 -1.46
CA GLY A 223 7.76 12.31 -2.36
C GLY A 223 7.58 11.95 -3.84
N ILE A 224 8.27 12.71 -4.69
CA ILE A 224 8.27 12.51 -6.13
C ILE A 224 9.20 11.34 -6.46
N SER A 225 8.64 10.27 -7.03
CA SER A 225 9.40 9.07 -7.39
C SER A 225 10.06 9.17 -8.77
N SER A 226 11.02 8.26 -9.09
CA SER A 226 11.62 8.16 -10.43
C SER A 226 10.56 7.88 -11.51
N ALA A 227 10.73 8.42 -12.71
CA ALA A 227 9.86 8.17 -13.87
C ALA A 227 9.84 6.69 -14.30
N LYS A 228 10.85 5.90 -13.92
CA LYS A 228 10.89 4.44 -14.07
C LYS A 228 9.72 3.74 -13.34
N LEU A 229 9.18 4.38 -12.28
CA LEU A 229 8.11 3.83 -11.43
C LEU A 229 6.75 4.45 -11.81
N GLY A 230 5.72 3.64 -11.93
CA GLY A 230 4.38 4.10 -12.31
C GLY A 230 3.27 3.31 -11.66
N ASN A 231 2.02 3.66 -12.03
CA ASN A 231 0.79 3.12 -11.44
C ASN A 231 0.71 3.36 -9.93
N LEU A 232 1.12 4.53 -9.49
CA LEU A 232 1.14 4.97 -8.09
C LEU A 232 0.70 6.43 -7.99
N SER A 233 0.20 6.84 -6.83
CA SER A 233 -0.18 8.24 -6.54
C SER A 233 0.22 8.69 -5.13
N SER A 234 0.62 7.77 -4.24
CA SER A 234 0.84 8.08 -2.83
C SER A 234 2.25 7.77 -2.33
N GLY A 235 3.11 7.23 -3.20
CA GLY A 235 4.48 6.87 -2.90
C GLY A 235 4.80 5.41 -3.25
N VAL A 236 6.04 5.00 -2.96
CA VAL A 236 6.53 3.65 -3.28
C VAL A 236 7.43 3.12 -2.18
N MET A 237 7.27 1.83 -1.89
CA MET A 237 8.20 1.06 -1.07
C MET A 237 9.00 0.11 -1.97
N LEU A 238 10.31 0.28 -1.96
CA LEU A 238 11.27 -0.54 -2.71
C LEU A 238 11.94 -1.49 -1.74
N THR A 239 11.99 -2.78 -2.06
CA THR A 239 12.69 -3.77 -1.25
C THR A 239 13.72 -4.52 -2.07
N THR A 240 14.85 -4.85 -1.45
CA THR A 240 15.91 -5.67 -2.03
C THR A 240 16.03 -6.96 -1.24
N SER A 241 15.99 -8.10 -1.94
CA SER A 241 16.11 -9.42 -1.33
C SER A 241 17.55 -9.72 -0.90
N LYS A 242 17.70 -10.59 0.09
CA LYS A 242 19.01 -11.15 0.48
C LYS A 242 19.59 -11.99 -0.65
N ILE A 243 20.86 -11.75 -1.00
CA ILE A 243 21.62 -12.44 -2.06
C ILE A 243 23.03 -12.77 -1.58
N GLY A 244 23.76 -13.60 -2.35
CA GLY A 244 25.16 -13.90 -2.09
C GLY A 244 25.37 -14.95 -0.98
N GLN A 245 26.62 -15.06 -0.52
CA GLN A 245 27.00 -15.98 0.53
C GLN A 245 26.72 -15.39 1.91
N THR A 246 25.93 -16.07 2.72
CA THR A 246 25.61 -15.68 4.09
C THR A 246 25.77 -16.86 5.05
N PRO A 247 26.10 -16.63 6.32
CA PRO A 247 26.05 -17.69 7.33
C PRO A 247 24.64 -18.26 7.46
N LEU A 248 24.53 -19.49 7.99
CA LEU A 248 23.23 -20.01 8.42
C LEU A 248 22.70 -19.13 9.55
N GLN A 249 21.60 -18.44 9.29
CA GLN A 249 20.90 -17.64 10.27
C GLN A 249 19.62 -18.35 10.70
N VAL A 250 19.45 -18.55 12.00
CA VAL A 250 18.19 -19.03 12.60
C VAL A 250 17.69 -17.96 13.55
N ARG A 251 16.46 -17.52 13.39
CA ARG A 251 15.82 -16.52 14.25
C ARG A 251 14.56 -17.11 14.86
N LEU A 252 14.44 -16.98 16.17
CA LEU A 252 13.30 -17.41 16.97
C LEU A 252 12.76 -16.19 17.71
N LYS A 253 11.47 -15.87 17.55
CA LYS A 253 10.79 -14.80 18.29
C LYS A 253 9.53 -15.35 18.93
N ALA A 254 9.31 -14.97 20.18
CA ALA A 254 8.09 -15.27 20.90
C ALA A 254 7.65 -14.08 21.76
N ASP A 255 6.40 -13.70 21.61
CA ASP A 255 5.66 -12.78 22.44
C ASP A 255 4.23 -13.30 22.65
N PRO A 256 3.36 -12.64 23.44
CA PRO A 256 2.01 -13.14 23.70
C PRO A 256 1.13 -13.29 22.46
N LEU A 257 1.35 -12.49 21.41
CA LEU A 257 0.54 -12.48 20.20
C LEU A 257 1.22 -13.19 19.03
N THR A 258 2.57 -13.21 19.02
CA THR A 258 3.36 -13.66 17.86
C THR A 258 4.35 -14.74 18.22
N LYS A 259 4.42 -15.77 17.38
CA LYS A 259 5.50 -16.76 17.37
C LYS A 259 6.10 -16.81 15.98
N LEU A 260 7.42 -16.66 15.85
CA LEU A 260 8.13 -16.66 14.58
C LEU A 260 9.37 -17.55 14.63
N VAL A 261 9.58 -18.30 13.56
CA VAL A 261 10.79 -19.09 13.30
C VAL A 261 11.24 -18.78 11.88
N TYR A 262 12.50 -18.41 11.71
CA TYR A 262 13.15 -18.22 10.41
C TYR A 262 14.44 -19.01 10.34
N ALA A 263 14.75 -19.58 9.19
CA ALA A 263 16.05 -20.15 8.86
C ALA A 263 16.44 -19.79 7.43
N GLY A 264 17.69 -19.34 7.23
CA GLY A 264 18.17 -18.98 5.89
C GLY A 264 19.68 -19.05 5.79
N LYS A 265 20.19 -19.42 4.60
CA LYS A 265 21.61 -19.53 4.29
C LYS A 265 21.93 -19.20 2.84
N GLY A 266 22.99 -18.46 2.63
CA GLY A 266 23.56 -18.23 1.31
C GLY A 266 24.77 -19.13 1.03
N PHE A 267 24.74 -19.82 -0.10
CA PHE A 267 25.76 -20.75 -0.54
C PHE A 267 26.53 -20.19 -1.73
N ARG A 268 27.83 -20.34 -1.72
CA ARG A 268 28.64 -20.24 -2.93
C ARG A 268 28.64 -21.60 -3.62
N LEU A 269 28.02 -21.71 -4.79
CA LEU A 269 27.98 -22.97 -5.55
C LEU A 269 29.37 -23.31 -6.11
N SER A 270 29.95 -22.40 -6.88
CA SER A 270 31.33 -22.39 -7.33
C SER A 270 31.66 -21.03 -7.98
N PRO A 271 32.92 -20.69 -8.26
CA PRO A 271 33.23 -19.48 -9.02
C PRO A 271 32.56 -19.39 -10.39
N GLN A 272 32.25 -20.56 -10.98
CA GLN A 272 31.62 -20.65 -12.31
C GLN A 272 30.08 -20.67 -12.26
N TRP A 273 29.48 -20.98 -11.09
CA TRP A 273 28.03 -21.16 -10.95
C TRP A 273 27.37 -20.12 -10.03
N GLY A 274 28.16 -19.17 -9.50
CA GLY A 274 27.62 -18.07 -8.68
C GLY A 274 27.16 -18.50 -7.32
N TYR A 275 26.04 -17.88 -6.86
CA TYR A 275 25.54 -17.99 -5.49
C TYR A 275 24.05 -18.28 -5.46
N MET A 276 23.65 -18.98 -4.41
CA MET A 276 22.26 -19.30 -4.13
C MET A 276 21.97 -18.97 -2.65
N HIS A 277 20.88 -18.26 -2.39
CA HIS A 277 20.38 -18.06 -1.04
C HIS A 277 19.01 -18.71 -0.89
N VAL A 278 18.82 -19.49 0.17
CA VAL A 278 17.55 -20.16 0.50
C VAL A 278 17.15 -19.75 1.92
N GLY A 279 15.89 -19.41 2.09
CA GLY A 279 15.34 -19.06 3.39
C GLY A 279 13.87 -19.43 3.49
N ALA A 280 13.43 -19.75 4.72
CA ALA A 280 12.03 -19.96 5.02
C ALA A 280 11.70 -19.38 6.40
N ASP A 281 10.50 -18.77 6.54
CA ASP A 281 9.95 -18.35 7.81
C ASP A 281 8.53 -18.85 8.01
N PHE A 282 8.21 -19.12 9.26
CA PHE A 282 6.85 -19.39 9.71
C PHE A 282 6.50 -18.44 10.85
N THR A 283 5.34 -17.81 10.76
CA THR A 283 4.81 -16.98 11.84
C THR A 283 3.36 -17.36 12.13
N SER A 284 3.02 -17.35 13.43
CA SER A 284 1.67 -17.54 13.93
C SER A 284 1.30 -16.36 14.83
N ASN A 285 0.20 -15.69 14.51
CA ASN A 285 -0.25 -14.49 15.19
C ASN A 285 -1.71 -14.65 15.66
N TYR A 286 -2.00 -14.04 16.80
CA TYR A 286 -3.33 -13.93 17.37
C TYR A 286 -3.72 -12.44 17.45
N ASP A 287 -5.02 -12.16 17.39
CA ASP A 287 -5.54 -10.81 17.61
C ASP A 287 -5.60 -10.47 19.11
N ASP A 288 -6.04 -11.43 19.90
CA ASP A 288 -6.01 -11.38 21.36
C ASP A 288 -5.50 -12.76 21.87
N ARG A 289 -4.53 -12.76 22.78
CA ARG A 289 -4.00 -14.00 23.37
C ARG A 289 -5.04 -14.84 24.09
N ARG A 290 -6.15 -14.21 24.52
CA ARG A 290 -7.28 -14.89 25.16
C ARG A 290 -8.19 -15.57 24.16
N ASP A 291 -8.18 -15.08 22.91
CA ASP A 291 -8.96 -15.63 21.80
C ASP A 291 -8.04 -16.38 20.84
N GLN A 292 -7.89 -17.68 21.07
CA GLN A 292 -7.11 -18.56 20.20
C GLN A 292 -7.88 -19.00 18.94
N LEU A 293 -9.13 -18.61 18.80
CA LEU A 293 -10.00 -18.95 17.66
C LEU A 293 -9.74 -18.02 16.48
N ASN A 294 -9.27 -16.81 16.76
CA ASN A 294 -8.88 -15.80 15.78
C ASN A 294 -7.38 -15.79 15.56
N LYS A 295 -6.89 -16.38 14.47
CA LYS A 295 -5.47 -16.50 14.20
C LYS A 295 -5.10 -16.28 12.74
N TYR A 296 -3.88 -15.82 12.56
CA TYR A 296 -3.23 -15.66 11.27
C TYR A 296 -1.90 -16.42 11.27
N ASN A 297 -1.72 -17.34 10.33
CA ASN A 297 -0.48 -18.05 10.10
C ASN A 297 0.09 -17.67 8.74
N ARG A 298 1.41 -17.50 8.63
CA ARG A 298 2.11 -17.27 7.36
C ARG A 298 3.35 -18.15 7.29
N LEU A 299 3.52 -18.81 6.16
CA LEU A 299 4.74 -19.49 5.74
C LEU A 299 5.29 -18.74 4.53
N THR A 300 6.55 -18.34 4.56
CA THR A 300 7.25 -17.77 3.42
C THR A 300 8.46 -18.60 3.10
N ALA A 301 8.66 -18.97 1.84
CA ALA A 301 9.86 -19.61 1.35
C ALA A 301 10.40 -18.81 0.17
N GLN A 302 11.72 -18.61 0.14
CA GLN A 302 12.39 -17.86 -0.92
C GLN A 302 13.69 -18.53 -1.32
N LEU A 303 13.90 -18.65 -2.62
CA LEU A 303 15.16 -19.03 -3.24
C LEU A 303 15.60 -17.89 -4.15
N THR A 304 16.82 -17.41 -3.99
CA THR A 304 17.45 -16.46 -4.92
C THR A 304 18.73 -17.08 -5.47
N TYR A 305 18.91 -16.95 -6.78
CA TYR A 305 20.15 -17.29 -7.47
C TYR A 305 20.71 -16.04 -8.12
N ASN A 306 22.01 -15.82 -7.99
CA ASN A 306 22.66 -14.72 -8.65
C ASN A 306 24.06 -15.09 -9.14
N HIS A 307 24.41 -14.54 -10.29
CA HIS A 307 25.69 -14.80 -10.93
C HIS A 307 26.14 -13.60 -11.77
N SER A 308 27.46 -13.29 -11.70
CA SER A 308 28.09 -12.27 -12.55
C SER A 308 29.06 -12.95 -13.48
N LEU A 309 28.77 -12.86 -14.78
CA LEU A 309 29.60 -13.40 -15.86
C LEU A 309 30.45 -12.26 -16.46
N HIS A 310 31.76 -12.49 -16.65
CA HIS A 310 32.63 -11.58 -17.36
C HIS A 310 32.72 -12.02 -18.84
N LEU A 311 32.35 -11.13 -19.76
CA LEU A 311 32.32 -11.32 -21.19
C LEU A 311 33.33 -10.34 -21.84
N GLY A 312 34.65 -10.59 -21.65
CA GLY A 312 35.69 -9.67 -22.01
C GLY A 312 35.63 -8.41 -21.12
N GLU A 313 35.46 -7.22 -21.73
CA GLU A 313 35.29 -5.95 -20.98
C GLU A 313 33.87 -5.75 -20.42
N ARG A 314 32.91 -6.53 -20.86
CA ARG A 314 31.50 -6.44 -20.44
C ARG A 314 31.24 -7.34 -19.23
N SER A 315 30.21 -7.03 -18.47
CA SER A 315 29.74 -7.90 -17.40
C SER A 315 28.24 -8.16 -17.54
N LEU A 316 27.82 -9.39 -17.32
CA LEU A 316 26.42 -9.79 -17.30
C LEU A 316 26.07 -10.27 -15.90
N PHE A 317 25.23 -9.51 -15.20
CA PHE A 317 24.65 -9.93 -13.93
C PHE A 317 23.31 -10.59 -14.15
N LEU A 318 23.14 -11.80 -13.64
CA LEU A 318 21.91 -12.59 -13.67
C LEU A 318 21.36 -12.75 -12.26
N PHE A 319 20.06 -12.54 -12.10
CA PHE A 319 19.34 -12.76 -10.86
C PHE A 319 18.04 -13.51 -11.16
N VAL A 320 17.80 -14.58 -10.40
CA VAL A 320 16.56 -15.37 -10.43
C VAL A 320 16.04 -15.49 -9.02
N LYS A 321 14.75 -15.25 -8.83
CA LYS A 321 14.06 -15.44 -7.56
C LYS A 321 12.81 -16.28 -7.75
N LEU A 322 12.67 -17.30 -6.91
CA LEU A 322 11.44 -18.04 -6.71
C LEU A 322 10.98 -17.77 -5.27
N SER A 323 9.73 -17.38 -5.12
CA SER A 323 9.14 -17.10 -3.81
C SER A 323 7.77 -17.73 -3.69
N GLU A 324 7.47 -18.26 -2.51
CA GLU A 324 6.16 -18.77 -2.13
C GLU A 324 5.75 -18.13 -0.80
N ILE A 325 4.53 -17.61 -0.77
CA ILE A 325 3.88 -17.10 0.44
C ILE A 325 2.59 -17.88 0.59
N TYR A 326 2.42 -18.55 1.71
CA TYR A 326 1.17 -19.18 2.08
C TYR A 326 0.67 -18.55 3.38
N ALA A 327 -0.55 -18.01 3.40
CA ALA A 327 -1.13 -17.41 4.58
C ALA A 327 -2.55 -17.93 4.81
N LEU A 328 -2.85 -18.18 6.07
CA LEU A 328 -4.14 -18.69 6.53
C LEU A 328 -4.67 -17.79 7.63
N ASN A 329 -5.78 -17.11 7.35
CA ASN A 329 -6.49 -16.27 8.31
C ASN A 329 -7.80 -16.97 8.70
N LYS A 330 -7.91 -17.40 9.95
CA LYS A 330 -9.07 -18.14 10.46
C LYS A 330 -9.74 -17.39 11.59
N ALA A 331 -11.07 -17.42 11.60
CA ALA A 331 -11.89 -17.10 12.75
C ALA A 331 -13.03 -18.13 12.85
N ARG A 332 -13.32 -18.53 14.05
CA ARG A 332 -14.46 -19.40 14.35
C ARG A 332 -15.09 -18.99 15.67
N GLU A 333 -16.34 -19.32 15.86
CA GLU A 333 -16.99 -19.13 17.15
C GLU A 333 -16.51 -20.12 18.20
N ASP A 334 -16.69 -19.75 19.46
CA ASP A 334 -16.34 -20.58 20.60
C ASP A 334 -17.22 -21.84 20.65
N GLU A 335 -16.64 -22.96 21.00
CA GLU A 335 -17.37 -24.24 21.15
C GLU A 335 -18.41 -24.20 22.27
N LEU A 336 -18.32 -23.23 23.20
CA LEU A 336 -19.32 -23.01 24.24
C LEU A 336 -20.60 -22.39 23.69
N THR A 337 -20.54 -21.76 22.51
CA THR A 337 -21.65 -21.13 21.80
C THR A 337 -22.08 -21.97 20.59
N ARG A 338 -22.15 -23.30 20.78
CA ARG A 338 -22.40 -24.30 19.70
C ARG A 338 -23.65 -24.09 18.85
N GLU A 339 -24.59 -23.29 19.28
CA GLU A 339 -25.78 -22.96 18.49
C GLU A 339 -25.44 -22.12 17.25
N PHE A 340 -24.31 -21.38 17.27
CA PHE A 340 -23.89 -20.45 16.22
C PHE A 340 -22.57 -20.89 15.59
N LYS A 341 -22.60 -21.77 14.60
CA LYS A 341 -21.40 -22.27 13.90
C LYS A 341 -20.95 -21.31 12.78
N GLU A 342 -20.68 -20.06 13.10
CA GLU A 342 -20.09 -19.13 12.13
C GLU A 342 -18.60 -19.39 11.98
N THR A 343 -18.12 -19.47 10.74
CA THR A 343 -16.70 -19.66 10.43
C THR A 343 -16.27 -18.72 9.31
N PHE A 344 -15.04 -18.26 9.41
CA PHE A 344 -14.36 -17.52 8.38
C PHE A 344 -12.98 -18.14 8.16
N GLU A 345 -12.65 -18.43 6.91
CA GLU A 345 -11.33 -18.91 6.53
C GLU A 345 -10.90 -18.20 5.23
N ASN A 346 -9.75 -17.54 5.26
CA ASN A 346 -9.12 -16.99 4.08
C ASN A 346 -7.79 -17.72 3.85
N ASN A 347 -7.74 -18.48 2.76
CA ASN A 347 -6.57 -19.18 2.26
C ASN A 347 -5.93 -18.31 1.16
N TYR A 348 -4.74 -17.81 1.41
CA TYR A 348 -3.96 -16.98 0.49
C TYR A 348 -2.66 -17.69 0.15
N SER A 349 -2.38 -17.88 -1.14
CA SER A 349 -1.05 -18.27 -1.59
C SER A 349 -0.60 -17.38 -2.75
N ARG A 350 0.71 -17.12 -2.80
CA ARG A 350 1.34 -16.36 -3.86
C ARG A 350 2.67 -16.99 -4.25
N THR A 351 2.73 -17.48 -5.50
CA THR A 351 3.93 -18.02 -6.13
C THR A 351 4.47 -16.99 -7.10
N GLY A 352 5.72 -16.55 -6.91
CA GLY A 352 6.37 -15.54 -7.75
C GLY A 352 7.67 -16.08 -8.36
N LEU A 353 7.84 -15.91 -9.67
CA LEU A 353 9.10 -16.10 -10.39
C LEU A 353 9.58 -14.76 -10.93
N SER A 354 10.82 -14.39 -10.62
CA SER A 354 11.43 -13.12 -11.04
C SER A 354 12.76 -13.40 -11.73
N LEU A 355 12.99 -12.76 -12.86
CA LEU A 355 14.22 -12.81 -13.65
C LEU A 355 14.72 -11.38 -13.85
N LYS A 356 16.01 -11.15 -13.62
CA LYS A 356 16.67 -9.89 -13.93
C LYS A 356 18.03 -10.17 -14.58
N ALA A 357 18.28 -9.50 -15.70
CA ALA A 357 19.57 -9.52 -16.38
C ALA A 357 20.05 -8.09 -16.58
N VAL A 358 21.29 -7.80 -16.18
CA VAL A 358 21.93 -6.50 -16.39
C VAL A 358 23.23 -6.70 -17.15
N LEU A 359 23.28 -6.18 -18.35
CA LEU A 359 24.48 -6.16 -19.19
C LEU A 359 25.13 -4.79 -19.07
N SER A 360 26.35 -4.74 -18.56
CA SER A 360 27.08 -3.50 -18.22
C SER A 360 28.35 -3.34 -19.06
N HIS A 361 28.87 -2.09 -19.12
CA HIS A 361 30.07 -1.70 -19.85
C HIS A 361 29.94 -1.90 -21.37
N LEU A 362 28.86 -1.40 -21.95
CA LEU A 362 28.56 -1.60 -23.39
C LEU A 362 29.29 -0.61 -24.31
N GLY A 363 29.68 0.59 -23.81
CA GLY A 363 30.40 1.58 -24.60
C GLY A 363 30.17 3.02 -24.15
N HIS A 364 30.55 4.01 -25.00
CA HIS A 364 30.48 5.42 -24.63
C HIS A 364 29.08 6.00 -24.44
N TRP A 365 28.07 5.45 -25.13
CA TRP A 365 26.70 5.98 -25.13
C TRP A 365 25.71 5.16 -24.32
N ILE A 366 25.98 3.89 -24.09
CA ILE A 366 25.15 2.97 -23.32
C ILE A 366 26.05 2.30 -22.31
N ASP A 367 25.75 2.54 -21.03
CA ASP A 367 26.49 1.93 -19.92
C ASP A 367 25.88 0.59 -19.52
N ASN A 368 24.56 0.60 -19.31
CA ASN A 368 23.83 -0.59 -18.86
C ASN A 368 22.55 -0.82 -19.64
N ILE A 369 22.23 -2.09 -19.89
CA ILE A 369 20.90 -2.55 -20.30
C ILE A 369 20.38 -3.51 -19.23
N GLU A 370 19.26 -3.18 -18.62
CA GLU A 370 18.56 -4.00 -17.64
C GLU A 370 17.28 -4.57 -18.25
N TRP A 371 17.14 -5.88 -18.25
CA TRP A 371 15.88 -6.58 -18.52
C TRP A 371 15.35 -7.23 -17.25
N VAL A 372 14.07 -6.99 -16.98
CA VAL A 372 13.34 -7.56 -15.83
C VAL A 372 12.08 -8.23 -16.35
N SER A 373 11.86 -9.47 -15.95
CA SER A 373 10.64 -10.22 -16.25
C SER A 373 10.14 -10.93 -15.00
N ALA A 374 8.82 -10.95 -14.79
CA ALA A 374 8.22 -11.65 -13.67
C ALA A 374 6.88 -12.26 -14.02
N ALA A 375 6.57 -13.36 -13.34
CA ALA A 375 5.27 -14.02 -13.33
C ALA A 375 4.86 -14.24 -11.87
N ASP A 376 3.72 -13.69 -11.47
CA ASP A 376 3.12 -13.84 -10.15
C ASP A 376 1.75 -14.48 -10.28
N TYR A 377 1.55 -15.63 -9.65
CA TYR A 377 0.26 -16.28 -9.52
C TYR A 377 -0.20 -16.24 -8.08
N THR A 378 -1.40 -15.70 -7.85
CA THR A 378 -2.01 -15.67 -6.52
C THR A 378 -3.28 -16.49 -6.52
N ALA A 379 -3.52 -17.25 -5.45
CA ALA A 379 -4.81 -17.84 -5.13
C ALA A 379 -5.28 -17.27 -3.79
N ASP A 380 -6.39 -16.54 -3.80
CA ASP A 380 -6.99 -15.92 -2.63
C ASP A 380 -8.44 -16.39 -2.53
N LYS A 381 -8.66 -17.32 -1.60
CA LYS A 381 -9.95 -17.99 -1.41
C LYS A 381 -10.49 -17.69 -0.01
N VAL A 382 -11.67 -17.11 0.03
CA VAL A 382 -12.43 -16.87 1.26
C VAL A 382 -13.59 -17.84 1.32
N ASP A 383 -13.63 -18.65 2.36
CA ASP A 383 -14.76 -19.52 2.71
C ASP A 383 -15.44 -18.97 3.98
N ARG A 384 -16.75 -18.81 3.94
CA ARG A 384 -17.53 -18.36 5.07
C ARG A 384 -18.79 -19.20 5.24
N ASN A 385 -19.07 -19.56 6.49
CA ASN A 385 -20.33 -20.10 6.92
C ASN A 385 -20.97 -19.14 7.93
N ARG A 386 -22.20 -18.69 7.65
CA ARG A 386 -22.91 -17.68 8.43
C ARG A 386 -24.29 -18.20 8.83
N LEU A 387 -24.69 -17.99 10.08
CA LEU A 387 -26.07 -18.16 10.51
C LEU A 387 -26.88 -16.94 10.08
N VAL A 388 -27.96 -17.16 9.37
CA VAL A 388 -28.95 -16.14 8.99
C VAL A 388 -30.21 -16.36 9.80
N GLN A 389 -30.62 -15.34 10.55
CA GLN A 389 -31.86 -15.32 11.35
C GLN A 389 -32.72 -14.17 10.86
N LEU A 390 -33.97 -14.44 10.55
CA LEU A 390 -34.93 -13.50 9.99
C LEU A 390 -36.12 -13.39 10.91
N ASP A 391 -36.59 -12.18 11.16
CA ASP A 391 -37.85 -11.95 11.92
C ASP A 391 -39.07 -12.42 11.14
N ILE A 392 -39.00 -12.31 9.80
CA ILE A 392 -40.05 -12.75 8.88
C ILE A 392 -39.42 -13.43 7.67
N PRO A 393 -40.10 -14.40 7.03
CA PRO A 393 -39.64 -14.97 5.77
C PRO A 393 -39.50 -13.91 4.67
N LEU A 394 -38.29 -13.83 4.07
CA LEU A 394 -38.02 -12.91 2.99
C LEU A 394 -37.99 -13.63 1.63
N PRO A 395 -38.38 -12.96 0.54
CA PRO A 395 -38.26 -13.52 -0.80
C PRO A 395 -36.79 -13.68 -1.23
N SER A 396 -36.48 -14.80 -1.90
CA SER A 396 -35.24 -15.02 -2.56
C SER A 396 -35.45 -15.47 -4.00
N PRO A 397 -34.89 -14.72 -4.98
CA PRO A 397 -34.97 -15.12 -6.37
C PRO A 397 -34.05 -16.32 -6.62
N LEU A 398 -34.44 -17.21 -7.53
CA LEU A 398 -33.66 -18.37 -7.97
C LEU A 398 -33.07 -18.22 -9.37
N SER A 399 -33.40 -17.14 -10.10
CA SER A 399 -32.96 -16.87 -11.46
C SER A 399 -32.02 -15.66 -11.54
N SER A 400 -31.07 -15.70 -12.47
CA SER A 400 -30.22 -14.57 -12.89
C SER A 400 -30.64 -14.01 -14.26
N THR A 401 -31.71 -14.52 -14.88
CA THR A 401 -32.26 -14.00 -16.12
C THR A 401 -33.28 -12.90 -15.85
N GLU A 402 -33.40 -11.93 -16.78
CA GLU A 402 -34.38 -10.86 -16.67
C GLU A 402 -35.81 -11.39 -16.92
N GLY A 403 -36.78 -10.75 -16.26
CA GLY A 403 -38.20 -11.03 -16.36
C GLY A 403 -38.79 -11.62 -15.11
N GLU A 404 -40.03 -12.05 -15.21
CA GLU A 404 -40.80 -12.67 -14.12
C GLU A 404 -40.41 -14.12 -13.91
N HIS A 405 -40.12 -14.44 -12.64
CA HIS A 405 -39.75 -15.79 -12.21
C HIS A 405 -40.46 -16.14 -10.87
N GLU A 406 -40.77 -17.41 -10.72
CA GLU A 406 -41.15 -17.93 -9.42
C GLU A 406 -39.94 -17.91 -8.48
N SER A 407 -40.12 -17.38 -7.28
CA SER A 407 -39.14 -17.24 -6.22
C SER A 407 -39.55 -18.07 -5.01
N ILE A 408 -38.72 -18.12 -3.98
CA ILE A 408 -39.01 -18.82 -2.74
C ILE A 408 -39.07 -17.85 -1.56
N PHE A 409 -39.80 -18.23 -0.52
CA PHE A 409 -39.65 -17.65 0.81
C PHE A 409 -38.53 -18.36 1.55
N LEU A 410 -37.59 -17.59 2.07
CA LEU A 410 -36.45 -18.13 2.84
C LEU A 410 -36.96 -18.66 4.20
N PRO A 411 -36.41 -19.75 4.72
CA PRO A 411 -36.61 -20.14 6.11
C PRO A 411 -36.18 -19.00 7.05
N THR A 412 -36.80 -18.85 8.20
CA THR A 412 -36.45 -17.82 9.18
C THR A 412 -35.12 -18.09 9.86
N ASN A 413 -34.62 -19.34 9.79
CA ASN A 413 -33.33 -19.70 10.38
C ASN A 413 -32.58 -20.70 9.48
N TYR A 414 -31.36 -20.34 9.00
CA TYR A 414 -30.57 -21.23 8.16
C TYR A 414 -29.08 -20.85 8.15
N TYR A 415 -28.24 -21.84 7.83
CA TYR A 415 -26.84 -21.59 7.54
C TYR A 415 -26.63 -21.29 6.05
N SER A 416 -25.91 -20.20 5.79
CA SER A 416 -25.45 -19.80 4.45
C SER A 416 -23.97 -20.02 4.32
N ALA A 417 -23.56 -20.92 3.42
CA ALA A 417 -22.17 -21.09 3.03
C ALA A 417 -21.91 -20.36 1.71
N PHE A 418 -20.88 -19.52 1.67
CA PHE A 418 -20.46 -18.85 0.45
C PHE A 418 -18.94 -18.78 0.33
N GLN A 419 -18.48 -18.60 -0.88
CA GLN A 419 -17.07 -18.57 -1.23
C GLN A 419 -16.75 -17.41 -2.16
N ILE A 420 -15.57 -16.81 -1.99
CA ILE A 420 -15.01 -15.83 -2.92
C ILE A 420 -13.66 -16.37 -3.39
N ASP A 421 -13.52 -16.59 -4.69
CA ASP A 421 -12.31 -17.18 -5.28
C ASP A 421 -11.69 -16.21 -6.30
N ASN A 422 -10.51 -15.69 -5.97
CA ASN A 422 -9.68 -14.87 -6.84
C ASN A 422 -8.38 -15.60 -7.18
N LYS A 423 -8.04 -15.66 -8.47
CA LYS A 423 -6.81 -16.29 -8.98
C LYS A 423 -6.14 -15.41 -10.04
N PRO A 424 -5.64 -14.21 -9.66
CA PRO A 424 -4.92 -13.37 -10.60
C PRO A 424 -3.55 -13.98 -10.96
N LEU A 425 -3.26 -14.02 -12.27
CA LEU A 425 -1.94 -14.21 -12.84
C LEU A 425 -1.48 -12.89 -13.42
N SER A 426 -0.35 -12.38 -12.95
CA SER A 426 0.27 -11.14 -13.41
C SER A 426 1.61 -11.44 -14.10
N LEU A 427 1.78 -10.92 -15.30
CA LEU A 427 3.03 -10.96 -16.06
C LEU A 427 3.56 -9.54 -16.19
N PHE A 428 4.83 -9.34 -15.87
CA PHE A 428 5.52 -8.07 -15.95
C PHE A 428 6.81 -8.18 -16.75
N ASN A 429 7.06 -7.23 -17.66
CA ASN A 429 8.31 -7.11 -18.38
C ASN A 429 8.75 -5.65 -18.45
N ARG A 430 10.03 -5.37 -18.23
CA ARG A 430 10.62 -4.05 -18.39
C ARG A 430 12.02 -4.15 -19.00
N LEU A 431 12.27 -3.30 -19.99
CA LEU A 431 13.58 -3.04 -20.53
C LEU A 431 13.98 -1.61 -20.17
N ASN A 432 15.12 -1.45 -19.51
CA ASN A 432 15.69 -0.17 -19.14
C ASN A 432 17.09 -0.02 -19.71
N VAL A 433 17.40 1.15 -20.21
CA VAL A 433 18.73 1.50 -20.72
C VAL A 433 19.25 2.69 -19.91
N GLU A 434 20.48 2.59 -19.46
CA GLU A 434 21.19 3.66 -18.76
C GLU A 434 22.37 4.12 -19.61
N SER A 435 22.47 5.44 -19.76
CA SER A 435 23.58 6.12 -20.43
C SER A 435 24.21 7.09 -19.44
N PHE A 436 25.52 7.08 -19.38
CA PHE A 436 26.28 8.01 -18.54
C PHE A 436 27.32 8.76 -19.39
N VAL A 437 27.24 10.09 -19.35
CA VAL A 437 28.16 10.95 -20.06
C VAL A 437 28.66 12.05 -19.12
N GLN A 438 29.94 12.27 -19.07
CA GLN A 438 30.51 13.38 -18.31
C GLN A 438 31.10 14.41 -19.28
N THR A 439 30.72 15.69 -19.09
CA THR A 439 31.17 16.81 -19.88
C THR A 439 31.69 17.89 -18.94
N GLY A 440 33.02 17.92 -18.74
CA GLY A 440 33.66 18.81 -17.78
C GLY A 440 33.15 18.58 -16.35
N LYS A 441 32.54 19.63 -15.75
CA LYS A 441 31.96 19.56 -14.39
C LYS A 441 30.54 19.05 -14.35
N PHE A 442 29.93 18.73 -15.50
CA PHE A 442 28.58 18.20 -15.61
C PHE A 442 28.62 16.69 -15.83
N SER A 443 27.86 15.96 -15.08
CA SER A 443 27.56 14.55 -15.35
C SER A 443 26.11 14.40 -15.73
N HIS A 444 25.85 13.65 -16.79
CA HIS A 444 24.53 13.33 -17.33
C HIS A 444 24.29 11.83 -17.17
N LYS A 445 23.25 11.47 -16.45
CA LYS A 445 22.76 10.08 -16.36
C LYS A 445 21.37 10.03 -16.95
N LEU A 446 21.25 9.39 -18.08
CA LEU A 446 19.99 9.24 -18.81
C LEU A 446 19.45 7.83 -18.60
N ASN A 447 18.24 7.73 -18.07
CA ASN A 447 17.49 6.49 -17.94
C ASN A 447 16.27 6.52 -18.87
N TYR A 448 16.15 5.54 -19.74
CA TYR A 448 14.97 5.41 -20.60
C TYR A 448 14.58 3.95 -20.79
N GLY A 449 13.28 3.74 -20.94
CA GLY A 449 12.83 2.36 -21.05
C GLY A 449 11.36 2.22 -21.36
N ALA A 450 10.97 0.96 -21.45
CA ALA A 450 9.58 0.57 -21.64
C ALA A 450 9.21 -0.58 -20.72
N GLU A 451 7.95 -0.61 -20.29
CA GLU A 451 7.40 -1.70 -19.51
C GLU A 451 6.03 -2.12 -20.03
N TRP A 452 5.70 -3.37 -19.79
CA TRP A 452 4.41 -3.97 -20.11
C TRP A 452 3.99 -4.92 -19.01
N LYS A 453 2.74 -4.79 -18.59
CA LYS A 453 2.12 -5.60 -17.54
C LYS A 453 0.77 -6.11 -18.01
N VAL A 454 0.50 -7.39 -17.76
CA VAL A 454 -0.80 -8.02 -18.00
C VAL A 454 -1.23 -8.78 -16.77
N THR A 455 -2.48 -8.58 -16.35
CA THR A 455 -3.08 -9.31 -15.23
C THR A 455 -4.42 -9.89 -15.65
N LYS A 456 -4.62 -11.20 -15.43
CA LYS A 456 -5.86 -11.93 -15.69
C LYS A 456 -6.28 -12.68 -14.43
N ASN A 457 -7.53 -12.52 -14.03
CA ASN A 457 -8.09 -13.29 -12.93
C ASN A 457 -8.79 -14.56 -13.45
N TYR A 458 -8.32 -15.73 -13.02
CA TYR A 458 -8.86 -17.03 -13.40
C TYR A 458 -9.78 -17.63 -12.33
N GLY A 459 -10.08 -16.91 -11.25
CA GLY A 459 -10.93 -17.35 -10.15
C GLY A 459 -12.38 -17.57 -10.56
N GLN A 460 -13.08 -18.36 -9.78
CA GLN A 460 -14.51 -18.59 -9.95
C GLN A 460 -15.37 -17.37 -9.57
N GLY A 461 -14.79 -16.40 -8.83
CA GLY A 461 -15.53 -15.24 -8.31
C GLY A 461 -16.37 -15.61 -7.10
N VAL A 462 -17.63 -15.16 -7.05
CA VAL A 462 -18.55 -15.44 -5.95
C VAL A 462 -19.36 -16.69 -6.23
N VAL A 463 -19.28 -17.65 -5.31
CA VAL A 463 -20.06 -18.89 -5.32
C VAL A 463 -20.99 -18.87 -4.13
N ILE A 464 -22.31 -18.80 -4.38
CA ILE A 464 -23.36 -18.75 -3.38
C ILE A 464 -24.52 -19.69 -3.77
N ASN A 465 -25.24 -20.16 -2.75
CA ASN A 465 -26.52 -20.82 -2.93
C ASN A 465 -27.65 -19.78 -2.85
N MET A 466 -28.32 -19.51 -3.96
CA MET A 466 -29.41 -18.52 -4.04
C MET A 466 -30.63 -18.89 -3.18
N SER A 467 -30.81 -20.17 -2.84
CA SER A 467 -31.88 -20.59 -1.92
C SER A 467 -31.51 -20.39 -0.44
N ARG A 468 -30.26 -20.06 -0.13
CA ARG A 468 -29.77 -19.76 1.23
C ARG A 468 -28.73 -18.62 1.17
N PRO A 469 -29.13 -17.42 0.75
CA PRO A 469 -28.20 -16.32 0.53
C PRO A 469 -27.61 -15.81 1.86
N PRO A 470 -26.35 -15.33 1.84
CA PRO A 470 -25.69 -14.82 3.06
C PRO A 470 -26.26 -13.48 3.54
N TYR A 471 -26.89 -12.70 2.64
CA TYR A 471 -27.44 -11.36 2.92
C TYR A 471 -28.85 -11.25 2.30
N PRO A 472 -29.88 -11.85 2.96
CA PRO A 472 -31.24 -11.83 2.45
C PRO A 472 -31.81 -10.40 2.39
N GLY A 473 -32.82 -10.20 1.53
CA GLY A 473 -33.41 -8.88 1.28
C GLY A 473 -32.54 -7.92 0.46
N ASN A 474 -31.29 -8.28 0.14
CA ASN A 474 -30.41 -7.51 -0.70
C ASN A 474 -30.11 -8.24 -2.03
N SER A 475 -31.04 -8.17 -2.97
CA SER A 475 -30.97 -8.89 -4.24
C SER A 475 -29.74 -8.59 -5.09
N LYS A 476 -29.08 -7.44 -4.87
CA LYS A 476 -27.86 -7.04 -5.57
C LYS A 476 -26.71 -8.04 -5.39
N TYR A 477 -26.69 -8.73 -4.25
CA TYR A 477 -25.55 -9.55 -3.81
C TYR A 477 -25.87 -11.03 -3.72
N VAL A 478 -26.99 -11.45 -4.30
CA VAL A 478 -27.46 -12.84 -4.24
C VAL A 478 -27.13 -13.62 -5.52
N ARG A 479 -26.27 -13.07 -6.39
CA ARG A 479 -25.91 -13.72 -7.66
C ARG A 479 -24.48 -14.23 -7.65
N PRO A 480 -24.22 -15.44 -8.19
CA PRO A 480 -22.87 -15.90 -8.44
C PRO A 480 -22.23 -15.07 -9.56
N THR A 481 -20.92 -14.86 -9.46
CA THR A 481 -20.11 -14.15 -10.49
C THR A 481 -18.93 -14.98 -10.92
N ARG A 482 -18.33 -14.69 -12.08
CA ARG A 482 -17.20 -15.44 -12.64
C ARG A 482 -16.10 -14.51 -13.06
N ASN A 483 -14.97 -14.50 -12.31
CA ASN A 483 -13.82 -13.65 -12.63
C ASN A 483 -13.11 -14.06 -13.92
N LYS A 484 -13.09 -15.35 -14.27
CA LYS A 484 -12.43 -15.87 -15.48
C LYS A 484 -12.99 -15.32 -16.78
N ASP A 485 -14.26 -14.87 -16.78
CA ASP A 485 -14.94 -14.35 -17.97
C ASP A 485 -14.61 -12.86 -18.23
N ILE A 486 -13.96 -12.18 -17.28
CA ILE A 486 -13.56 -10.79 -17.39
C ILE A 486 -12.27 -10.67 -18.23
N PRO A 487 -12.17 -9.69 -19.14
CA PRO A 487 -10.97 -9.45 -19.94
C PRO A 487 -9.72 -9.22 -19.07
N ALA A 488 -8.54 -9.56 -19.60
CA ALA A 488 -7.28 -9.25 -18.94
C ALA A 488 -7.04 -7.74 -18.93
N LEU A 489 -6.52 -7.23 -17.82
CA LEU A 489 -6.04 -5.86 -17.68
C LEU A 489 -4.63 -5.78 -18.26
N SER A 490 -4.41 -4.94 -19.28
CA SER A 490 -3.12 -4.76 -19.92
C SER A 490 -2.70 -3.29 -19.89
N THR A 491 -1.48 -3.03 -19.45
CA THR A 491 -0.91 -1.68 -19.35
C THR A 491 0.50 -1.68 -19.93
N GLY A 492 0.85 -0.60 -20.63
CA GLY A 492 2.21 -0.36 -21.08
C GLY A 492 2.62 1.07 -20.78
N ALA A 493 3.90 1.27 -20.58
CA ALA A 493 4.45 2.60 -20.36
C ALA A 493 5.84 2.73 -20.97
N THR A 494 6.18 3.97 -21.36
CA THR A 494 7.52 4.39 -21.70
C THR A 494 7.93 5.52 -20.77
N TYR A 495 9.22 5.63 -20.48
CA TYR A 495 9.74 6.69 -19.62
C TYR A 495 11.11 7.15 -20.08
N LEU A 496 11.40 8.40 -19.75
CA LEU A 496 12.68 9.05 -19.95
C LEU A 496 12.95 9.89 -18.70
N GLU A 497 14.19 9.81 -18.21
CA GLU A 497 14.62 10.55 -17.03
C GLU A 497 16.08 10.93 -17.20
N GLU A 498 16.37 12.23 -17.07
CA GLU A 498 17.73 12.76 -17.07
C GLU A 498 18.06 13.29 -15.67
N GLN A 499 19.17 12.85 -15.15
CA GLN A 499 19.81 13.34 -13.95
C GLN A 499 21.04 14.11 -14.35
N LEU A 500 20.96 15.44 -14.22
CA LEU A 500 22.06 16.37 -14.47
C LEU A 500 22.69 16.75 -13.14
N LYS A 501 23.98 16.51 -12.98
CA LYS A 501 24.74 16.91 -11.79
C LYS A 501 25.89 17.80 -12.17
N TYR A 502 26.01 18.93 -11.47
CA TYR A 502 27.14 19.85 -11.54
C TYR A 502 27.91 19.75 -10.22
N THR A 503 29.21 19.46 -10.30
CA THR A 503 30.09 19.44 -9.13
C THR A 503 31.06 20.62 -9.21
N GLY A 504 30.95 21.56 -8.28
CA GLY A 504 31.69 22.79 -8.20
C GLY A 504 32.52 22.92 -6.93
N LYS A 505 33.40 23.95 -6.86
CA LYS A 505 34.19 24.22 -5.64
C LYS A 505 33.37 24.82 -4.50
N LEU A 506 32.32 25.60 -4.83
CA LEU A 506 31.50 26.34 -3.87
C LEU A 506 30.15 25.62 -3.59
N PHE A 507 29.57 25.01 -4.60
CA PHE A 507 28.30 24.31 -4.50
C PHE A 507 28.23 23.16 -5.51
N ASP A 508 27.42 22.17 -5.18
CA ASP A 508 26.97 21.11 -6.09
C ASP A 508 25.49 21.35 -6.41
N PHE A 509 25.12 21.16 -7.66
CA PHE A 509 23.74 21.28 -8.13
C PHE A 509 23.33 19.99 -8.82
N GLU A 510 22.14 19.50 -8.50
CA GLU A 510 21.56 18.30 -9.09
C GLU A 510 20.15 18.61 -9.58
N LEU A 511 19.83 18.18 -10.80
CA LEU A 511 18.53 18.38 -11.44
C LEU A 511 18.08 17.07 -12.10
N ASP A 512 16.94 16.54 -11.63
CA ASP A 512 16.31 15.37 -12.20
C ASP A 512 15.07 15.78 -12.98
N LEU A 513 15.05 15.50 -14.27
CA LEU A 513 13.94 15.75 -15.17
C LEU A 513 13.38 14.41 -15.68
N GLY A 514 12.16 14.07 -15.30
CA GLY A 514 11.54 12.83 -15.66
C GLY A 514 10.17 13.00 -16.36
N GLY A 515 9.89 12.11 -17.29
CA GLY A 515 8.60 11.99 -17.94
C GLY A 515 8.21 10.54 -18.15
N ARG A 516 6.96 10.19 -17.83
CA ARG A 516 6.40 8.87 -18.09
C ARG A 516 5.12 9.01 -18.88
N ALA A 517 4.94 8.14 -19.88
CA ALA A 517 3.76 8.02 -20.70
C ALA A 517 3.15 6.62 -20.48
N THR A 518 1.97 6.55 -19.87
CA THR A 518 1.29 5.30 -19.54
C THR A 518 0.02 5.16 -20.37
N ARG A 519 -0.29 3.95 -20.85
CA ARG A 519 -1.52 3.62 -21.59
C ARG A 519 -2.08 2.28 -21.17
N MET A 520 -3.41 2.20 -21.11
CA MET A 520 -4.14 0.94 -20.96
C MET A 520 -4.52 0.38 -22.30
N PHE A 521 -4.35 -0.93 -22.46
CA PHE A 521 -4.71 -1.69 -23.67
C PHE A 521 -5.85 -2.67 -23.37
N ASN A 522 -6.37 -3.32 -24.39
CA ASN A 522 -7.41 -4.35 -24.27
C ASN A 522 -8.72 -3.86 -23.58
N LEU A 523 -9.03 -2.56 -23.74
CA LEU A 523 -10.27 -1.98 -23.26
C LEU A 523 -11.27 -1.76 -24.41
N SER A 524 -12.57 -1.91 -24.12
CA SER A 524 -13.63 -1.55 -25.07
C SER A 524 -13.45 -0.11 -25.57
N PRO A 525 -13.75 0.17 -26.87
CA PRO A 525 -13.75 1.54 -27.42
C PRO A 525 -14.59 2.55 -26.65
N THR A 526 -15.59 2.09 -25.89
CA THR A 526 -16.45 2.92 -25.01
C THR A 526 -15.68 3.64 -23.91
N TYR A 527 -14.55 3.06 -23.42
CA TYR A 527 -13.68 3.70 -22.42
C TYR A 527 -12.80 4.79 -23.04
N LYS A 528 -13.41 5.87 -23.55
CA LYS A 528 -12.68 6.94 -24.26
C LYS A 528 -11.56 7.57 -23.44
N GLN A 529 -11.74 7.71 -22.12
CA GLN A 529 -10.77 8.37 -21.25
C GLN A 529 -9.61 7.44 -20.91
N LEU A 530 -9.86 6.18 -20.50
CA LEU A 530 -8.81 5.23 -20.08
C LEU A 530 -7.91 4.75 -21.24
N ARG A 531 -8.37 4.87 -22.50
CA ARG A 531 -7.59 4.54 -23.70
C ARG A 531 -6.60 5.61 -24.12
N ARG A 532 -6.61 6.79 -23.47
CA ARG A 532 -5.64 7.87 -23.75
C ARG A 532 -4.27 7.52 -23.17
N VAL A 533 -3.26 8.25 -23.61
CA VAL A 533 -1.94 8.25 -22.99
C VAL A 533 -1.97 9.24 -21.84
N PHE A 534 -1.51 8.80 -20.66
CA PHE A 534 -1.37 9.63 -19.46
C PHE A 534 0.08 10.03 -19.29
N LEU A 535 0.33 11.32 -19.24
CA LEU A 535 1.66 11.89 -19.05
C LEU A 535 1.88 12.23 -17.57
N GLU A 536 3.07 11.90 -17.07
CA GLU A 536 3.47 12.08 -15.66
C GLU A 536 4.82 12.81 -15.61
N PRO A 537 4.83 14.15 -15.68
CA PRO A 537 6.05 14.94 -15.55
C PRO A 537 6.54 14.95 -14.09
N ARG A 538 7.85 14.92 -13.89
CA ARG A 538 8.53 14.94 -12.60
C ARG A 538 9.80 15.77 -12.66
N ILE A 539 9.99 16.63 -11.65
CA ILE A 539 11.16 17.50 -11.53
C ILE A 539 11.62 17.49 -10.08
N ASN A 540 12.89 17.20 -9.85
CA ASN A 540 13.54 17.41 -8.57
C ASN A 540 14.82 18.22 -8.78
N ALA A 541 15.09 19.17 -7.88
CA ALA A 541 16.32 19.94 -7.87
C ALA A 541 16.92 19.98 -6.47
N ALA A 542 18.24 19.86 -6.37
CA ALA A 542 18.97 19.98 -5.11
C ALA A 542 20.20 20.88 -5.28
N LEU A 543 20.40 21.74 -4.29
CA LEU A 543 21.58 22.61 -4.19
C LEU A 543 22.28 22.28 -2.88
N SER A 544 23.51 21.77 -2.97
CA SER A 544 24.37 21.49 -1.82
C SER A 544 25.51 22.48 -1.73
N TYR A 545 25.82 22.99 -0.53
CA TYR A 545 26.94 23.85 -0.28
C TYR A 545 27.60 23.55 1.06
N ASN A 546 28.91 23.71 1.13
CA ASN A 546 29.72 23.46 2.30
C ASN A 546 30.20 24.77 2.91
N ILE A 547 29.97 24.99 4.20
CA ILE A 547 30.51 26.09 4.97
C ILE A 547 31.76 25.59 5.71
N ALA A 548 32.94 26.02 5.31
CA ALA A 548 34.17 25.68 6.03
C ALA A 548 34.24 26.45 7.35
N LEU A 549 34.60 25.78 8.44
CA LEU A 549 34.80 26.35 9.76
C LEU A 549 36.29 26.52 10.06
N ASN A 550 36.63 27.44 10.94
CA ASN A 550 38.02 27.74 11.33
C ASN A 550 38.76 26.56 11.99
N ASN A 551 38.04 25.54 12.45
CA ASN A 551 38.58 24.32 13.05
C ASN A 551 38.86 23.19 12.06
N GLY A 552 38.82 23.47 10.74
CA GLY A 552 39.06 22.49 9.69
C GLY A 552 37.85 21.54 9.41
N ARG A 553 36.72 21.74 10.09
CA ARG A 553 35.48 21.05 9.84
C ARG A 553 34.58 21.80 8.87
N SER A 554 33.57 21.17 8.32
CA SER A 554 32.61 21.82 7.44
C SER A 554 31.18 21.46 7.81
N ILE A 555 30.27 22.43 7.61
CA ILE A 555 28.84 22.19 7.67
C ILE A 555 28.34 21.98 6.24
N ARG A 556 27.79 20.83 5.94
CA ARG A 556 27.14 20.56 4.67
C ARG A 556 25.66 20.92 4.77
N ASN A 557 25.21 21.77 3.85
CA ASN A 557 23.80 22.14 3.72
C ASN A 557 23.29 21.71 2.36
N MET A 558 22.01 21.28 2.31
CA MET A 558 21.33 20.93 1.07
C MET A 558 19.92 21.49 1.08
N LEU A 559 19.56 22.22 0.04
CA LEU A 559 18.21 22.68 -0.24
C LEU A 559 17.62 21.81 -1.38
N ARG A 560 16.44 21.26 -1.20
CA ARG A 560 15.75 20.41 -2.17
C ARG A 560 14.39 21.01 -2.52
N VAL A 561 14.02 20.95 -3.80
CA VAL A 561 12.67 21.32 -4.28
C VAL A 561 12.23 20.27 -5.29
N GLY A 562 10.99 19.85 -5.21
CA GLY A 562 10.43 18.88 -6.14
C GLY A 562 8.97 19.20 -6.52
N TYR A 563 8.62 18.88 -7.77
CA TYR A 563 7.25 18.89 -8.28
C TYR A 563 7.04 17.67 -9.17
N GLY A 564 5.91 16.98 -8.99
CA GLY A 564 5.59 15.82 -9.81
C GLY A 564 4.10 15.54 -9.90
N GLN A 565 3.74 14.87 -10.99
CA GLN A 565 2.41 14.36 -11.22
C GLN A 565 2.48 12.84 -11.36
N GLU A 566 1.66 12.12 -10.60
CA GLU A 566 1.60 10.67 -10.57
C GLU A 566 0.16 10.18 -10.74
N ASN A 567 -0.02 9.05 -11.42
CA ASN A 567 -1.33 8.49 -11.74
C ASN A 567 -1.46 7.06 -11.23
N LYS A 568 -2.54 6.78 -10.47
CA LYS A 568 -2.97 5.41 -10.15
C LYS A 568 -4.11 5.02 -11.10
N LEU A 569 -3.89 3.96 -11.86
CA LEU A 569 -4.90 3.40 -12.76
C LEU A 569 -6.00 2.69 -11.97
N PRO A 570 -7.24 2.63 -12.48
CA PRO A 570 -8.31 1.89 -11.84
C PRO A 570 -8.02 0.37 -11.86
N THR A 571 -8.48 -0.32 -10.82
CA THR A 571 -8.37 -1.77 -10.69
C THR A 571 -9.35 -2.50 -11.62
N LEU A 572 -9.16 -3.82 -11.78
CA LEU A 572 -10.06 -4.66 -12.56
C LEU A 572 -11.51 -4.55 -12.08
N ASP A 573 -11.71 -4.49 -10.76
CA ASP A 573 -13.02 -4.36 -10.12
C ASP A 573 -13.71 -3.01 -10.44
N TYR A 574 -12.94 -1.92 -10.55
CA TYR A 574 -13.49 -0.61 -10.89
C TYR A 574 -13.84 -0.48 -12.38
N ILE A 575 -13.10 -1.19 -13.26
CA ILE A 575 -13.35 -1.18 -14.70
C ILE A 575 -14.53 -2.09 -15.06
N TYR A 576 -14.61 -3.26 -14.43
CA TYR A 576 -15.60 -4.28 -14.70
C TYR A 576 -16.39 -4.67 -13.43
N PRO A 577 -17.17 -3.75 -12.85
CA PRO A 577 -18.03 -4.07 -11.71
C PRO A 577 -19.09 -5.08 -12.13
N ASP A 578 -19.58 -5.85 -11.16
CA ASP A 578 -20.70 -6.76 -11.41
C ASP A 578 -21.99 -5.97 -11.67
N PRO A 579 -22.87 -6.45 -12.56
CA PRO A 579 -24.17 -5.85 -12.77
C PRO A 579 -25.01 -5.92 -11.49
N VAL A 580 -25.84 -4.91 -11.28
CA VAL A 580 -26.80 -4.87 -10.17
C VAL A 580 -28.09 -5.54 -10.59
N TYR A 581 -28.53 -6.48 -9.80
CA TYR A 581 -29.84 -7.10 -9.96
C TYR A 581 -30.84 -6.47 -8.99
N LYS A 582 -32.07 -6.29 -9.45
CA LYS A 582 -33.21 -5.87 -8.62
C LYS A 582 -34.38 -6.79 -8.90
N ASP A 583 -34.82 -7.48 -7.86
CA ASP A 583 -35.96 -8.35 -7.89
C ASP A 583 -37.15 -7.60 -7.30
N LEU A 584 -38.07 -7.19 -8.17
CA LEU A 584 -39.28 -6.46 -7.81
C LEU A 584 -40.39 -7.49 -7.49
N ILE A 585 -40.97 -7.41 -6.31
CA ILE A 585 -41.99 -8.37 -5.90
C ILE A 585 -43.32 -8.06 -6.64
N VAL A 586 -43.68 -8.95 -7.54
CA VAL A 586 -44.94 -8.88 -8.34
C VAL A 586 -46.11 -9.46 -7.59
N LEU A 587 -45.96 -10.65 -7.02
CA LEU A 587 -46.94 -11.35 -6.21
C LEU A 587 -46.24 -11.87 -4.97
N SER A 588 -46.89 -11.75 -3.80
CA SER A 588 -46.39 -12.30 -2.54
C SER A 588 -47.58 -12.84 -1.70
N ALA A 589 -47.71 -14.13 -1.71
CA ALA A 589 -48.72 -14.85 -0.89
C ALA A 589 -47.99 -15.81 0.04
N TYR A 590 -47.92 -15.47 1.30
CA TYR A 590 -47.34 -16.28 2.37
C TYR A 590 -48.42 -16.70 3.35
N THR A 591 -48.47 -17.98 3.67
CA THR A 591 -49.42 -18.54 4.66
C THR A 591 -48.69 -18.99 5.92
N THR A 592 -47.87 -20.03 5.81
CA THR A 592 -47.05 -20.56 6.90
C THR A 592 -45.72 -21.06 6.31
N GLU A 593 -44.73 -21.24 7.16
CA GLU A 593 -43.45 -21.86 6.73
C GLU A 593 -43.73 -23.27 6.15
N ASN A 594 -43.11 -23.55 5.02
CA ASN A 594 -43.23 -24.80 4.25
C ASN A 594 -44.66 -25.11 3.71
N SER A 595 -45.58 -24.12 3.65
CA SER A 595 -46.89 -24.33 3.04
C SER A 595 -46.74 -24.55 1.52
N PRO A 596 -47.41 -25.55 0.93
CA PRO A 596 -47.45 -25.75 -0.52
C PRO A 596 -48.22 -24.65 -1.27
N TYR A 597 -48.95 -23.82 -0.53
CA TYR A 597 -49.74 -22.70 -1.07
C TYR A 597 -48.98 -21.38 -1.06
N ASN A 598 -47.75 -21.35 -0.54
CA ASN A 598 -46.90 -20.15 -0.65
C ASN A 598 -46.58 -19.90 -2.12
N HIS A 599 -46.79 -18.66 -2.56
CA HIS A 599 -46.48 -18.25 -3.93
C HIS A 599 -45.86 -16.88 -3.94
N ILE A 600 -44.70 -16.78 -4.57
CA ILE A 600 -44.01 -15.52 -4.78
C ILE A 600 -43.46 -15.44 -6.19
N ILE A 601 -43.75 -14.33 -6.87
CA ILE A 601 -43.23 -14.00 -8.21
C ILE A 601 -42.45 -12.73 -8.09
N THR A 602 -41.22 -12.73 -8.63
CA THR A 602 -40.37 -11.53 -8.72
C THR A 602 -40.04 -11.21 -10.18
N ASP A 603 -40.08 -9.92 -10.54
CA ASP A 603 -39.57 -9.41 -11.80
C ASP A 603 -38.10 -9.01 -11.61
N THR A 604 -37.20 -9.82 -12.16
CA THR A 604 -35.75 -9.61 -12.09
C THR A 604 -35.31 -8.62 -13.17
N ARG A 605 -34.72 -7.51 -12.76
CA ARG A 605 -34.12 -6.52 -13.67
C ARG A 605 -32.62 -6.44 -13.43
N ARG A 606 -31.86 -6.36 -14.52
CA ARG A 606 -30.40 -6.27 -14.52
C ARG A 606 -29.97 -4.90 -14.97
N TYR A 607 -29.12 -4.24 -14.17
CA TYR A 607 -28.60 -2.90 -14.49
C TYR A 607 -27.09 -2.94 -14.66
N ASP A 608 -26.60 -2.33 -15.76
CA ASP A 608 -25.16 -2.09 -15.95
C ASP A 608 -24.74 -0.87 -15.13
N VAL A 609 -23.73 -1.06 -14.28
CA VAL A 609 -23.18 -0.01 -13.39
C VAL A 609 -21.75 0.38 -13.79
N VAL A 610 -21.30 -0.03 -14.98
CA VAL A 610 -19.98 0.32 -15.52
C VAL A 610 -19.90 1.81 -15.78
N ASN A 611 -18.84 2.45 -15.29
CA ASN A 611 -18.53 3.83 -15.63
C ASN A 611 -17.53 3.91 -16.79
N TYR A 612 -18.02 4.16 -18.00
CA TYR A 612 -17.18 4.26 -19.20
C TYR A 612 -16.36 5.57 -19.28
N ASP A 613 -16.67 6.57 -18.44
CA ASP A 613 -15.93 7.85 -18.35
C ASP A 613 -14.86 7.86 -17.23
N LEU A 614 -14.57 6.69 -16.69
CA LEU A 614 -13.58 6.53 -15.61
C LEU A 614 -12.21 7.04 -16.05
N LYS A 615 -11.50 7.71 -15.12
CA LYS A 615 -10.16 8.28 -15.30
C LYS A 615 -9.22 7.73 -14.24
N PRO A 616 -7.88 7.76 -14.45
CA PRO A 616 -6.93 7.49 -13.38
C PRO A 616 -7.07 8.48 -12.22
N ASN A 617 -6.75 8.02 -11.02
CA ASN A 617 -6.58 8.92 -9.87
C ASN A 617 -5.24 9.65 -9.99
N ARG A 618 -5.28 10.97 -10.19
CA ARG A 618 -4.12 11.85 -10.36
C ARG A 618 -3.78 12.53 -9.05
N ASN A 619 -2.50 12.50 -8.68
CA ASN A 619 -1.97 13.24 -7.54
C ASN A 619 -0.87 14.20 -8.00
N ASN A 620 -0.99 15.48 -7.65
CA ASN A 620 0.01 16.51 -7.83
C ASN A 620 0.76 16.69 -6.51
N LYS A 621 2.10 16.65 -6.56
CA LYS A 621 2.96 16.72 -5.38
C LYS A 621 3.93 17.88 -5.51
N PHE A 622 4.13 18.60 -4.41
CA PHE A 622 5.13 19.65 -4.27
C PHE A 622 5.87 19.45 -2.95
N GLU A 623 7.19 19.59 -2.97
CA GLU A 623 8.05 19.45 -1.80
C GLU A 623 9.14 20.50 -1.74
N VAL A 624 9.48 20.91 -0.51
CA VAL A 624 10.69 21.69 -0.21
C VAL A 624 11.36 21.05 0.98
N GLY A 625 12.66 20.76 0.87
CA GLY A 625 13.43 20.14 1.94
C GLY A 625 14.71 20.91 2.24
N PHE A 626 15.14 20.87 3.49
CA PHE A 626 16.40 21.38 3.96
C PHE A 626 17.10 20.34 4.82
N ASP A 627 18.33 19.99 4.49
CA ASP A 627 19.17 19.10 5.24
C ASP A 627 20.46 19.81 5.66
N MET A 628 20.90 19.57 6.90
CA MET A 628 22.14 20.09 7.44
C MET A 628 22.90 18.96 8.14
N GLU A 629 24.15 18.78 7.78
CA GLU A 629 25.06 17.79 8.38
C GLU A 629 26.30 18.52 8.96
N TYR A 630 26.61 18.22 10.21
CA TYR A 630 27.82 18.68 10.89
C TYR A 630 28.38 17.55 11.74
N ASP A 631 29.49 16.97 11.34
CA ASP A 631 30.02 15.72 11.91
C ASP A 631 28.91 14.65 11.96
N ASP A 632 28.58 14.15 13.16
CA ASP A 632 27.52 13.18 13.40
C ASP A 632 26.12 13.81 13.64
N PHE A 633 26.03 15.15 13.66
CA PHE A 633 24.75 15.84 13.77
C PHE A 633 24.05 15.91 12.43
N LEU A 634 22.78 15.52 12.38
CA LEU A 634 21.92 15.63 11.22
C LEU A 634 20.61 16.36 11.59
N LEU A 635 20.27 17.37 10.81
CA LEU A 635 18.94 17.97 10.78
C LEU A 635 18.34 17.79 9.37
N SER A 636 17.13 17.26 9.28
CA SER A 636 16.36 17.20 8.03
C SER A 636 14.95 17.70 8.26
N LEU A 637 14.52 18.65 7.43
CA LEU A 637 13.19 19.24 7.43
C LEU A 637 12.60 19.09 6.03
N THR A 638 11.35 18.68 5.93
CA THR A 638 10.64 18.57 4.64
C THR A 638 9.21 19.09 4.79
N TYR A 639 8.88 20.15 4.05
CA TYR A 639 7.50 20.57 3.82
C TYR A 639 6.98 19.91 2.55
N PHE A 640 5.73 19.47 2.56
CA PHE A 640 5.05 18.89 1.39
C PHE A 640 3.61 19.37 1.27
N ASN A 641 3.13 19.39 0.03
CA ASN A 641 1.73 19.59 -0.33
C ASN A 641 1.35 18.62 -1.45
N GLU A 642 0.33 17.79 -1.23
CA GLU A 642 -0.16 16.80 -2.18
C GLU A 642 -1.65 17.01 -2.39
N HIS A 643 -2.09 16.98 -3.64
CA HIS A 643 -3.49 17.17 -4.02
C HIS A 643 -3.95 16.15 -5.04
N SER A 644 -4.92 15.33 -4.63
CA SER A 644 -5.58 14.31 -5.45
C SER A 644 -7.03 14.74 -5.71
N GLU A 645 -7.42 14.92 -6.98
CA GLU A 645 -8.75 15.43 -7.37
C GLU A 645 -9.67 14.35 -7.94
N GLN A 646 -9.12 13.28 -8.45
CA GLN A 646 -9.82 12.26 -9.26
C GLN A 646 -9.81 10.88 -8.58
N GLY A 647 -9.82 10.86 -7.25
CA GLY A 647 -9.90 9.63 -6.48
C GLY A 647 -11.18 8.86 -6.79
N PHE A 648 -11.11 7.54 -6.65
CA PHE A 648 -12.26 6.66 -6.88
C PHE A 648 -13.20 6.72 -5.69
N SER A 649 -14.50 6.85 -5.97
CA SER A 649 -15.57 6.89 -4.98
C SER A 649 -16.76 6.06 -5.46
N SER A 650 -17.31 5.25 -4.57
CA SER A 650 -18.60 4.60 -4.81
C SER A 650 -19.71 5.56 -4.40
N ILE A 651 -20.57 5.93 -5.34
CA ILE A 651 -21.78 6.73 -5.09
C ILE A 651 -23.01 5.88 -5.36
N THR A 652 -24.09 6.16 -4.63
CA THR A 652 -25.40 5.57 -4.94
C THR A 652 -26.14 6.49 -5.91
N THR A 653 -26.58 5.93 -7.03
CA THR A 653 -27.48 6.58 -7.98
C THR A 653 -28.83 5.88 -7.94
N TYR A 654 -29.89 6.59 -8.25
CA TYR A 654 -31.24 6.04 -8.24
C TYR A 654 -31.86 6.12 -9.65
N HIS A 655 -32.53 5.04 -10.05
CA HIS A 655 -33.26 4.96 -11.30
C HIS A 655 -34.73 4.66 -11.05
N PRO A 656 -35.66 5.37 -11.70
CA PRO A 656 -37.08 5.08 -11.60
C PRO A 656 -37.40 3.69 -12.13
N ALA A 657 -38.25 2.95 -11.42
CA ALA A 657 -38.77 1.66 -11.84
C ALA A 657 -40.28 1.63 -11.67
N THR A 658 -40.97 1.22 -12.72
CA THR A 658 -42.43 1.01 -12.70
C THR A 658 -42.71 -0.43 -13.07
N TYR A 659 -43.62 -1.09 -12.33
CA TYR A 659 -44.03 -2.46 -12.58
C TYR A 659 -45.44 -2.69 -12.04
N LEU A 660 -46.05 -3.79 -12.43
CA LEU A 660 -47.37 -4.23 -11.93
C LEU A 660 -47.17 -5.09 -10.70
N ARG A 661 -47.94 -4.84 -9.63
CA ARG A 661 -47.96 -5.69 -8.45
C ARG A 661 -49.39 -6.16 -8.12
N TYR A 662 -49.48 -7.31 -7.49
CA TYR A 662 -50.73 -8.02 -7.17
C TYR A 662 -50.73 -8.35 -5.67
N PHE A 663 -51.15 -7.42 -4.82
CA PHE A 663 -51.03 -7.53 -3.37
C PHE A 663 -52.40 -7.51 -2.66
N LYS A 664 -53.40 -6.90 -3.23
CA LYS A 664 -54.74 -6.76 -2.64
C LYS A 664 -55.70 -7.81 -3.20
N PRO A 665 -56.13 -8.80 -2.39
CA PRO A 665 -57.05 -9.82 -2.89
C PRO A 665 -58.39 -9.25 -3.36
N LEU A 666 -58.89 -9.73 -4.50
CA LEU A 666 -60.23 -9.37 -5.03
C LEU A 666 -61.32 -9.93 -4.19
N HIS A 667 -61.16 -11.14 -3.64
CA HIS A 667 -62.18 -11.87 -2.87
C HIS A 667 -61.52 -12.51 -1.64
N GLY A 668 -61.74 -12.03 -0.46
CA GLY A 668 -61.38 -12.66 0.82
C GLY A 668 -60.03 -13.44 0.86
N SER A 669 -59.83 -14.29 1.86
CA SER A 669 -58.62 -15.13 1.95
C SER A 669 -58.69 -16.32 0.99
N ILE A 670 -57.66 -16.52 0.17
CA ILE A 670 -57.56 -17.67 -0.74
C ILE A 670 -57.05 -18.85 0.07
N THR A 671 -57.86 -19.91 0.15
CA THR A 671 -57.54 -21.13 0.91
C THR A 671 -57.60 -22.36 0.00
N GLY A 672 -56.80 -23.38 0.34
CA GLY A 672 -56.84 -24.68 -0.32
C GLY A 672 -56.17 -24.76 -1.70
N ARG A 673 -55.62 -23.72 -2.24
CA ARG A 673 -54.84 -23.68 -3.50
C ARG A 673 -53.75 -22.60 -3.49
N LYS A 674 -52.83 -22.71 -4.40
CA LYS A 674 -51.81 -21.68 -4.65
C LYS A 674 -52.49 -20.45 -5.26
N PRO A 675 -52.33 -19.24 -4.67
CA PRO A 675 -52.88 -18.01 -5.21
C PRO A 675 -52.20 -17.62 -6.53
N GLU A 676 -52.95 -17.01 -7.46
CA GLU A 676 -52.50 -16.54 -8.77
C GLU A 676 -52.75 -15.03 -8.93
N LYS A 677 -52.12 -14.37 -9.90
CA LYS A 677 -52.27 -12.93 -10.18
C LYS A 677 -53.74 -12.54 -10.36
N THR A 678 -54.55 -13.40 -10.99
CA THR A 678 -55.98 -13.20 -11.22
C THR A 678 -56.82 -13.13 -9.96
N ASP A 679 -56.27 -13.48 -8.81
CA ASP A 679 -56.92 -13.41 -7.50
C ASP A 679 -56.76 -12.04 -6.82
N TYR A 680 -55.99 -11.14 -7.42
CA TYR A 680 -55.61 -9.86 -6.81
C TYR A 680 -55.94 -8.67 -7.74
N GLU A 681 -56.11 -7.50 -7.15
CA GLU A 681 -56.18 -6.24 -7.88
C GLU A 681 -54.83 -5.94 -8.54
N GLU A 682 -54.85 -5.51 -9.79
CA GLU A 682 -53.67 -5.01 -10.49
C GLU A 682 -53.37 -3.58 -10.05
N GLU A 683 -52.13 -3.35 -9.55
CA GLU A 683 -51.68 -2.04 -9.14
C GLU A 683 -50.40 -1.66 -9.88
N VAL A 684 -50.36 -0.45 -10.47
CA VAL A 684 -49.12 0.14 -11.01
C VAL A 684 -48.30 0.70 -9.87
N TYR A 685 -47.18 0.04 -9.56
CA TYR A 685 -46.29 0.45 -8.49
C TYR A 685 -45.07 1.17 -9.05
N ARG A 686 -44.73 2.32 -8.45
CA ARG A 686 -43.57 3.14 -8.82
C ARG A 686 -42.58 3.17 -7.65
N THR A 687 -41.31 2.96 -7.96
CA THR A 687 -40.24 2.94 -6.95
C THR A 687 -38.94 3.42 -7.58
N PHE A 688 -37.87 3.49 -6.77
CA PHE A 688 -36.53 3.79 -7.26
C PHE A 688 -35.59 2.64 -6.94
N VAL A 689 -34.76 2.28 -7.90
CA VAL A 689 -33.70 1.29 -7.75
C VAL A 689 -32.40 2.02 -7.44
N ASP A 690 -31.83 1.73 -6.30
CA ASP A 690 -30.53 2.24 -5.89
C ASP A 690 -29.40 1.41 -6.50
N MET A 691 -28.41 2.06 -7.12
CA MET A 691 -27.31 1.43 -7.80
C MET A 691 -25.99 2.03 -7.36
N PRO A 692 -25.05 1.25 -6.80
CA PRO A 692 -23.70 1.72 -6.54
C PRO A 692 -22.95 1.85 -7.87
N MET A 693 -22.30 2.98 -8.08
CA MET A 693 -21.48 3.25 -9.26
C MET A 693 -20.15 3.83 -8.83
N ILE A 694 -19.05 3.33 -9.41
CA ILE A 694 -17.72 3.91 -9.19
C ILE A 694 -17.54 5.13 -10.08
N ARG A 695 -17.22 6.27 -9.47
CA ARG A 695 -16.92 7.53 -10.18
C ARG A 695 -15.64 8.18 -9.65
N ASN A 696 -15.02 9.02 -10.48
CA ASN A 696 -13.96 9.91 -10.05
C ASN A 696 -14.58 11.14 -9.36
N GLY A 697 -14.02 11.55 -8.23
CA GLY A 697 -14.53 12.72 -7.52
C GLY A 697 -14.16 12.76 -6.03
N ALA A 698 -13.62 11.68 -5.49
CA ALA A 698 -12.97 11.76 -4.18
C ALA A 698 -11.76 12.68 -4.27
N GLN A 699 -11.66 13.61 -3.32
CA GLN A 699 -10.58 14.59 -3.24
C GLN A 699 -9.86 14.39 -1.92
N THR A 700 -8.53 14.35 -1.99
CA THR A 700 -7.67 14.25 -0.80
C THR A 700 -6.57 15.29 -0.90
N GLU A 701 -6.55 16.22 0.04
CA GLU A 701 -5.50 17.21 0.19
C GLU A 701 -4.68 16.89 1.43
N LYS A 702 -3.35 16.79 1.26
CA LYS A 702 -2.39 16.49 2.33
C LYS A 702 -1.32 17.54 2.35
N ARG A 703 -1.04 18.12 3.50
CA ARG A 703 0.07 19.04 3.71
C ARG A 703 0.69 18.82 5.08
N GLY A 704 1.97 19.06 5.17
CA GLY A 704 2.63 18.86 6.44
C GLY A 704 4.11 19.19 6.43
N VAL A 705 4.70 19.03 7.61
CA VAL A 705 6.13 19.15 7.85
C VAL A 705 6.62 17.88 8.51
N GLU A 706 7.64 17.28 7.93
CA GLU A 706 8.40 16.17 8.50
C GLU A 706 9.73 16.70 9.02
N TYR A 707 10.18 16.20 10.18
CA TYR A 707 11.46 16.57 10.75
C TYR A 707 12.21 15.37 11.30
N ARG A 708 13.54 15.46 11.25
CA ARG A 708 14.46 14.48 11.79
C ARG A 708 15.69 15.17 12.35
N LEU A 709 16.10 14.74 13.55
CA LEU A 709 17.33 15.16 14.21
C LEU A 709 18.07 13.92 14.69
N ARG A 710 19.37 13.91 14.46
CA ARG A 710 20.29 12.92 15.04
C ARG A 710 21.41 13.70 15.71
N PHE A 711 21.69 13.37 16.95
CA PHE A 711 22.71 14.00 17.74
C PHE A 711 23.99 13.15 17.77
N PRO A 712 25.18 13.77 17.90
CA PRO A 712 26.41 13.06 18.16
C PRO A 712 26.28 12.16 19.40
N LYS A 713 27.01 11.07 19.40
CA LYS A 713 27.03 10.13 20.52
C LYS A 713 27.50 10.82 21.82
N ILE A 714 26.71 10.72 22.88
CA ILE A 714 27.03 11.18 24.22
C ILE A 714 28.01 10.17 24.82
N GLN A 715 29.31 10.42 24.67
CA GLN A 715 30.36 9.47 25.00
C GLN A 715 30.31 8.91 26.45
N PRO A 716 30.05 9.71 27.51
CA PRO A 716 30.01 9.20 28.88
C PRO A 716 28.87 8.21 29.12
N LEU A 717 27.76 8.34 28.37
CA LEU A 717 26.57 7.49 28.46
C LEU A 717 26.53 6.39 27.39
N PHE A 718 27.48 6.41 26.47
CA PHE A 718 27.46 5.54 25.28
C PHE A 718 26.14 5.60 24.49
N THR A 719 25.44 6.74 24.53
CA THR A 719 24.05 6.91 24.03
C THR A 719 24.00 7.80 22.83
N THR A 720 23.30 7.36 21.78
CA THR A 720 22.88 8.15 20.63
C THR A 720 21.42 8.55 20.81
N VAL A 721 21.11 9.82 20.51
CA VAL A 721 19.75 10.35 20.54
C VAL A 721 19.29 10.64 19.13
N GLU A 722 18.18 10.03 18.74
CA GLU A 722 17.55 10.25 17.45
C GLU A 722 16.09 10.68 17.68
N ILE A 723 15.65 11.76 16.99
CA ILE A 723 14.32 12.31 17.09
C ILE A 723 13.73 12.41 15.68
N ASN A 724 12.53 11.91 15.47
CA ASN A 724 11.78 12.19 14.26
C ASN A 724 10.31 12.47 14.58
N GLY A 725 9.62 13.10 13.65
CA GLY A 725 8.21 13.34 13.80
C GLY A 725 7.62 14.08 12.61
N ALA A 726 6.33 14.33 12.69
CA ALA A 726 5.63 15.06 11.65
C ALA A 726 4.37 15.76 12.16
N TYR A 727 4.04 16.85 11.48
CA TYR A 727 2.73 17.50 11.57
C TYR A 727 2.03 17.32 10.24
N TYR A 728 0.89 16.63 10.25
CA TYR A 728 0.07 16.40 9.05
C TYR A 728 -1.31 17.03 9.19
N VAL A 729 -1.79 17.61 8.10
CA VAL A 729 -3.18 18.04 7.90
C VAL A 729 -3.71 17.32 6.67
N THR A 730 -4.76 16.54 6.84
CA THR A 730 -5.42 15.82 5.75
C THR A 730 -6.87 16.26 5.65
N CYS A 731 -7.31 16.67 4.45
CA CYS A 731 -8.68 17.02 4.16
C CYS A 731 -9.25 16.02 3.13
N TYR A 732 -10.36 15.39 3.46
CA TYR A 732 -11.13 14.52 2.59
C TYR A 732 -12.41 15.22 2.19
N SER A 733 -12.73 15.22 0.89
CA SER A 733 -13.95 15.78 0.34
C SER A 733 -14.36 15.03 -0.94
N THR A 734 -15.48 15.44 -1.53
CA THR A 734 -15.91 14.93 -2.83
C THR A 734 -16.48 16.04 -3.68
N SER A 735 -16.18 16.02 -4.97
CA SER A 735 -16.79 16.89 -5.98
C SER A 735 -18.11 16.35 -6.52
N LEU A 736 -18.51 15.14 -6.11
CA LEU A 736 -19.72 14.49 -6.61
C LEU A 736 -20.94 14.90 -5.79
N ALA A 737 -22.04 15.18 -6.47
CA ALA A 737 -23.34 15.36 -5.85
C ALA A 737 -23.83 14.04 -5.24
N THR A 738 -24.49 14.11 -4.09
CA THR A 738 -25.11 12.98 -3.43
C THR A 738 -26.58 12.86 -3.85
N GLN A 739 -27.01 11.67 -4.26
CA GLN A 739 -28.43 11.37 -4.46
C GLN A 739 -28.95 10.69 -3.18
N TYR A 740 -30.14 11.09 -2.76
CA TYR A 740 -30.78 10.51 -1.60
C TYR A 740 -32.26 10.30 -1.85
N HIS A 741 -32.73 9.09 -1.56
CA HIS A 741 -34.13 8.71 -1.54
C HIS A 741 -34.49 8.31 -0.12
N PRO A 742 -35.47 8.97 0.53
CA PRO A 742 -35.88 8.62 1.88
C PRO A 742 -36.43 7.19 1.95
N THR A 743 -36.08 6.46 2.99
CA THR A 743 -36.58 5.09 3.24
C THR A 743 -37.97 5.07 3.83
N PHE A 744 -38.52 6.22 4.23
CA PHE A 744 -39.86 6.38 4.72
C PHE A 744 -40.89 5.96 3.66
N ARG A 745 -41.99 5.36 4.08
CA ARG A 745 -43.13 5.02 3.25
C ARG A 745 -44.36 5.73 3.76
N ASP A 746 -45.17 6.24 2.84
CA ASP A 746 -46.47 6.82 3.12
C ASP A 746 -47.56 5.87 2.55
N ASP A 747 -48.39 5.30 3.42
CA ASP A 747 -49.38 4.30 3.00
C ASP A 747 -48.83 3.19 2.10
N ASP A 748 -47.75 2.56 2.55
CA ASP A 748 -46.96 1.51 1.84
C ASP A 748 -46.35 1.97 0.48
N LYS A 749 -46.45 3.25 0.15
CA LYS A 749 -45.81 3.83 -1.07
C LYS A 749 -44.48 4.46 -0.73
N PRO A 750 -43.45 4.24 -1.54
CA PRO A 750 -42.16 4.91 -1.36
C PRO A 750 -42.31 6.41 -1.62
N MET A 751 -41.43 7.22 -1.03
CA MET A 751 -41.37 8.66 -1.27
C MET A 751 -41.25 8.95 -2.77
N PRO A 752 -41.93 9.98 -3.29
CA PRO A 752 -42.08 10.19 -4.74
C PRO A 752 -40.86 10.73 -5.46
N TYR A 753 -39.84 11.19 -4.74
CA TYR A 753 -38.71 11.89 -5.33
C TYR A 753 -37.37 11.37 -4.83
N VAL A 754 -36.33 11.63 -5.61
CA VAL A 754 -34.92 11.52 -5.24
C VAL A 754 -34.33 12.91 -5.17
N GLY A 755 -33.81 13.32 -4.01
CA GLY A 755 -33.14 14.59 -3.83
C GLY A 755 -31.68 14.54 -4.28
N ILE A 756 -31.18 15.64 -4.87
CA ILE A 756 -29.78 15.82 -5.28
C ILE A 756 -29.16 16.93 -4.45
N TYR A 757 -28.01 16.62 -3.80
CA TYR A 757 -27.31 17.51 -2.88
C TYR A 757 -25.93 17.80 -3.45
N ASP A 758 -25.65 19.05 -3.77
CA ASP A 758 -24.49 19.47 -4.60
C ASP A 758 -23.14 19.26 -3.93
N ARG A 759 -23.06 19.29 -2.62
CA ARG A 759 -21.80 19.21 -1.89
C ARG A 759 -21.84 18.14 -0.83
N GLY A 760 -20.85 17.25 -0.89
CA GLY A 760 -20.59 16.25 0.15
C GLY A 760 -19.92 16.85 1.40
N ASP A 761 -19.80 16.04 2.44
CA ASP A 761 -19.15 16.44 3.68
C ASP A 761 -17.63 16.60 3.48
N ILE A 762 -17.04 17.52 4.23
CA ILE A 762 -15.60 17.72 4.32
C ILE A 762 -15.11 17.22 5.67
N GLN A 763 -14.16 16.31 5.66
CA GLN A 763 -13.52 15.82 6.88
C GLN A 763 -12.06 16.27 6.90
N ARG A 764 -11.68 17.04 7.91
CA ARG A 764 -10.30 17.42 8.17
C ARG A 764 -9.77 16.66 9.37
N GLN A 765 -8.57 16.13 9.25
CA GLN A 765 -7.85 15.45 10.32
C GLN A 765 -6.45 16.04 10.45
N ARG A 766 -5.96 16.17 11.69
CA ARG A 766 -4.61 16.66 11.98
C ARG A 766 -3.93 15.76 12.99
N ILE A 767 -2.66 15.55 12.80
CA ILE A 767 -1.81 14.84 13.75
C ILE A 767 -0.46 15.55 13.89
N LEU A 768 0.05 15.63 15.11
CA LEU A 768 1.42 16.00 15.43
C LEU A 768 1.99 14.93 16.35
N ASN A 769 3.01 14.24 15.90
CA ASN A 769 3.71 13.24 16.69
C ASN A 769 5.23 13.48 16.71
N THR A 770 5.86 13.00 17.76
CA THR A 770 7.32 12.97 17.94
C THR A 770 7.72 11.59 18.45
N ASN A 771 8.68 10.98 17.79
CA ASN A 771 9.31 9.74 18.19
C ASN A 771 10.75 10.03 18.64
N VAL A 772 11.15 9.53 19.79
CA VAL A 772 12.51 9.69 20.35
C VAL A 772 13.10 8.31 20.60
N TRP A 773 14.27 8.08 20.04
CA TRP A 773 15.05 6.85 20.22
C TRP A 773 16.31 7.15 21.02
N LEU A 774 16.49 6.44 22.13
CA LEU A 774 17.70 6.45 22.94
C LEU A 774 18.40 5.09 22.77
N ASN A 775 19.52 5.07 22.06
CA ASN A 775 20.30 3.85 21.81
C ASN A 775 21.59 3.91 22.63
N THR A 776 21.64 3.12 23.69
CA THR A 776 22.81 3.02 24.58
C THR A 776 23.57 1.73 24.25
N ASN A 777 24.72 1.85 23.60
CA ASN A 777 25.57 0.71 23.26
C ASN A 777 26.80 0.66 24.19
N ILE A 778 26.85 -0.37 25.03
CA ILE A 778 27.95 -0.59 26.01
C ILE A 778 28.86 -1.72 25.49
N PRO A 779 29.95 -1.38 24.74
CA PRO A 779 30.80 -2.37 24.07
C PRO A 779 31.43 -3.38 25.02
N LYS A 780 31.89 -2.94 26.22
CA LYS A 780 32.53 -3.79 27.23
C LYS A 780 31.66 -5.00 27.60
N TYR A 781 30.35 -4.82 27.68
CA TYR A 781 29.40 -5.86 28.03
C TYR A 781 28.69 -6.48 26.84
N LYS A 782 28.95 -5.97 25.61
CA LYS A 782 28.24 -6.37 24.37
C LYS A 782 26.72 -6.32 24.57
N VAL A 783 26.22 -5.20 25.11
CA VAL A 783 24.81 -4.97 25.38
C VAL A 783 24.38 -3.67 24.73
N VAL A 784 23.20 -3.70 24.07
CA VAL A 784 22.53 -2.52 23.54
C VAL A 784 21.18 -2.39 24.23
N PHE A 785 20.94 -1.22 24.82
CA PHE A 785 19.62 -0.81 25.32
C PHE A 785 18.99 0.17 24.36
N THR A 786 17.72 -0.02 24.05
CA THR A 786 16.93 0.93 23.28
C THR A 786 15.69 1.31 24.07
N THR A 787 15.52 2.60 24.28
CA THR A 787 14.28 3.16 24.81
C THR A 787 13.63 3.99 23.71
N PHE A 788 12.39 3.71 23.42
CA PHE A 788 11.59 4.40 22.43
C PHE A 788 10.44 5.13 23.10
N PHE A 789 10.32 6.42 22.82
CA PHE A 789 9.21 7.25 23.27
C PHE A 789 8.42 7.70 22.06
N GLN A 790 7.12 7.51 22.09
CA GLN A 790 6.18 8.09 21.14
C GLN A 790 5.26 9.06 21.83
N LEU A 791 5.32 10.34 21.42
CA LEU A 791 4.41 11.38 21.90
C LEU A 791 3.46 11.76 20.76
N ILE A 792 2.18 11.78 21.07
CA ILE A 792 1.13 12.32 20.20
C ILE A 792 0.63 13.59 20.87
N TRP A 793 1.08 14.73 20.33
CA TRP A 793 0.76 16.06 20.85
C TRP A 793 -0.61 16.56 20.44
N LEU A 794 -1.00 16.16 19.22
CA LEU A 794 -2.27 16.55 18.62
C LEU A 794 -2.78 15.38 17.78
N ASN A 795 -4.02 15.01 17.98
CA ASN A 795 -4.80 14.18 17.09
C ASN A 795 -6.23 14.69 17.14
N ASP A 796 -6.68 15.33 16.07
CA ASP A 796 -8.04 15.86 16.00
C ASP A 796 -8.72 15.60 14.66
N SER A 797 -10.03 15.57 14.71
CA SER A 797 -10.92 15.39 13.57
C SER A 797 -12.04 16.41 13.60
N LYS A 798 -12.25 17.08 12.47
CA LYS A 798 -13.36 18.00 12.26
C LYS A 798 -14.15 17.59 11.03
N ARG A 799 -15.46 17.46 11.19
CA ARG A 799 -16.39 17.28 10.08
C ARG A 799 -17.19 18.56 9.88
N MET A 800 -17.24 19.00 8.64
CA MET A 800 -18.11 20.08 8.17
C MET A 800 -19.10 19.46 7.18
N ASN A 801 -20.37 19.69 7.43
CA ASN A 801 -21.43 19.14 6.61
C ASN A 801 -21.43 19.71 5.20
N GLY A 802 -21.84 18.90 4.25
CA GLY A 802 -22.19 19.30 2.91
C GLY A 802 -23.53 20.02 2.85
N SER A 803 -24.22 19.89 1.73
CA SER A 803 -25.57 20.42 1.55
C SER A 803 -26.55 19.61 2.39
N GLU A 804 -27.33 20.29 3.23
CA GLU A 804 -28.40 19.67 4.04
C GLU A 804 -29.75 19.62 3.29
N TYR A 805 -29.91 20.52 2.34
CA TYR A 805 -31.09 20.63 1.49
C TYR A 805 -30.73 20.27 0.05
N PRO A 806 -31.64 19.63 -0.70
CA PRO A 806 -31.41 19.36 -2.10
C PRO A 806 -31.42 20.65 -2.95
N SER A 807 -30.57 20.70 -3.97
CA SER A 807 -30.60 21.76 -5.00
C SER A 807 -31.50 21.40 -6.16
N ALA A 808 -31.66 20.08 -6.40
CA ALA A 808 -32.52 19.52 -7.43
C ALA A 808 -33.15 18.23 -6.96
N TYR A 809 -34.13 17.77 -7.71
CA TYR A 809 -34.81 16.48 -7.49
C TYR A 809 -35.33 15.90 -8.81
N PHE A 810 -35.67 14.63 -8.83
CA PHE A 810 -36.42 13.99 -9.91
C PHE A 810 -37.43 12.99 -9.36
N GLY A 811 -38.53 12.81 -10.08
CA GLY A 811 -39.60 11.87 -9.78
C GLY A 811 -39.49 10.58 -10.62
N SER A 812 -40.59 9.84 -10.68
CA SER A 812 -40.72 8.60 -11.46
C SER A 812 -40.56 8.79 -12.98
N ASP A 813 -40.65 10.02 -13.49
CA ASP A 813 -40.42 10.38 -14.88
C ASP A 813 -38.91 10.57 -15.21
N GLY A 814 -38.05 10.55 -14.18
CA GLY A 814 -36.60 10.75 -14.31
C GLY A 814 -36.17 12.15 -14.70
N ARG A 815 -37.11 13.13 -14.81
CA ARG A 815 -36.77 14.49 -15.21
C ARG A 815 -36.23 15.28 -14.02
N LEU A 816 -35.05 15.86 -14.23
CA LEU A 816 -34.41 16.72 -13.25
C LEU A 816 -35.14 18.05 -13.12
N GLN A 817 -35.47 18.45 -11.90
CA GLN A 817 -36.12 19.69 -11.54
C GLN A 817 -35.34 20.40 -10.47
N SER A 818 -35.22 21.75 -10.57
CA SER A 818 -34.57 22.53 -9.52
C SER A 818 -35.48 22.71 -8.31
N VAL A 819 -34.92 22.71 -7.13
CA VAL A 819 -35.66 23.03 -5.90
C VAL A 819 -35.94 24.54 -5.87
N THR A 820 -37.22 24.89 -5.83
CA THR A 820 -37.69 26.29 -5.72
C THR A 820 -37.70 26.71 -4.23
N ASN A 821 -37.84 28.04 -3.99
CA ASN A 821 -37.99 28.54 -2.62
C ASN A 821 -39.23 27.96 -1.92
N ASP A 822 -40.33 27.74 -2.65
CA ASP A 822 -41.56 27.12 -2.13
C ASP A 822 -41.28 25.68 -1.65
N ILE A 823 -40.54 24.89 -2.42
CA ILE A 823 -40.15 23.53 -2.03
C ILE A 823 -39.21 23.56 -0.81
N LEU A 824 -38.24 24.48 -0.82
CA LEU A 824 -37.32 24.67 0.29
C LEU A 824 -38.04 25.01 1.58
N ASP A 825 -39.03 25.89 1.52
CA ASP A 825 -39.87 26.25 2.66
C ASP A 825 -40.74 25.09 3.14
N LYS A 826 -41.27 24.27 2.23
CA LYS A 826 -41.97 23.02 2.57
C LYS A 826 -41.08 22.03 3.30
N ILE A 827 -39.81 21.90 2.89
CA ILE A 827 -38.83 21.06 3.62
C ILE A 827 -38.63 21.58 5.04
N LYS A 828 -38.42 22.89 5.19
CA LYS A 828 -38.16 23.54 6.50
C LYS A 828 -39.37 23.56 7.43
N THR A 829 -40.56 23.75 6.90
CA THR A 829 -41.81 23.80 7.69
C THR A 829 -42.39 22.44 8.04
N GLY A 830 -41.80 21.35 7.51
CA GLY A 830 -42.19 20.00 7.87
C GLY A 830 -43.37 19.44 7.11
N ASP A 831 -43.57 19.88 5.85
CA ASP A 831 -44.54 19.26 4.94
C ASP A 831 -44.41 17.74 4.93
N VAL A 832 -45.52 17.02 4.84
CA VAL A 832 -45.61 15.55 4.98
C VAL A 832 -44.65 14.83 4.01
N THR A 833 -44.58 15.30 2.76
CA THR A 833 -43.73 14.70 1.74
C THR A 833 -42.28 15.23 1.84
N TRP A 834 -42.12 16.54 1.89
CA TRP A 834 -40.84 17.20 1.72
C TRP A 834 -39.93 17.20 2.94
N ARG A 835 -40.49 17.11 4.20
CA ARG A 835 -39.67 17.04 5.42
C ARG A 835 -38.61 15.93 5.44
N HIS A 836 -38.86 14.84 4.72
CA HIS A 836 -37.94 13.69 4.65
C HIS A 836 -36.73 13.93 3.76
N TYR A 837 -36.67 15.05 3.04
CA TYR A 837 -35.54 15.47 2.20
C TYR A 837 -34.59 16.43 2.90
N HIS A 838 -34.77 16.71 4.17
CA HIS A 838 -33.79 17.37 5.01
C HIS A 838 -32.76 16.33 5.50
N LEU A 839 -31.52 16.42 5.02
CA LEU A 839 -30.43 15.58 5.52
C LEU A 839 -29.79 16.26 6.72
N TYR A 840 -30.42 16.08 7.88
CA TYR A 840 -29.81 16.57 9.11
C TYR A 840 -28.49 15.87 9.37
N LYS A 841 -27.40 16.64 9.44
CA LYS A 841 -26.06 16.16 9.68
C LYS A 841 -25.43 17.00 10.79
N GLU A 842 -24.73 16.37 11.69
CA GLU A 842 -24.07 17.05 12.78
C GLU A 842 -22.65 17.44 12.40
N ASN A 843 -22.32 18.73 12.48
CA ASN A 843 -20.95 19.19 12.47
C ASN A 843 -20.29 18.76 13.77
N TYR A 844 -19.08 18.20 13.69
CA TYR A 844 -18.37 17.85 14.90
C TYR A 844 -16.90 18.24 14.87
N TYR A 845 -16.38 18.45 16.07
CA TYR A 845 -14.97 18.55 16.34
C TYR A 845 -14.64 17.61 17.51
N GLU A 846 -13.68 16.71 17.28
CA GLU A 846 -13.22 15.76 18.26
C GLU A 846 -11.70 15.85 18.36
N LYS A 847 -11.16 15.91 19.57
CA LYS A 847 -9.72 16.00 19.84
C LYS A 847 -9.37 14.99 20.91
N ASP A 848 -8.38 14.15 20.57
CA ASP A 848 -7.80 13.21 21.53
C ASP A 848 -6.86 13.94 22.50
N PRO A 849 -6.75 13.51 23.75
CA PRO A 849 -5.75 14.02 24.68
C PRO A 849 -4.33 13.68 24.22
N ILE A 850 -3.35 14.40 24.78
CA ILE A 850 -1.93 14.09 24.56
C ILE A 850 -1.64 12.69 25.09
N ALA A 851 -0.93 11.89 24.28
CA ALA A 851 -0.60 10.51 24.60
C ALA A 851 0.93 10.28 24.60
N LEU A 852 1.40 9.43 25.50
CA LEU A 852 2.80 9.00 25.59
C LEU A 852 2.85 7.48 25.72
N THR A 853 3.57 6.85 24.81
CA THR A 853 3.91 5.42 24.87
C THR A 853 5.42 5.26 25.01
N VAL A 854 5.87 4.38 25.87
CA VAL A 854 7.29 4.06 26.07
C VAL A 854 7.52 2.57 25.90
N ASN A 855 8.45 2.20 25.02
CA ASN A 855 8.92 0.83 24.80
C ASN A 855 10.38 0.69 25.20
N PHE A 856 10.75 -0.47 25.70
CA PHE A 856 12.12 -0.76 26.12
C PHE A 856 12.60 -2.09 25.53
N LYS A 857 13.87 -2.12 25.11
CA LYS A 857 14.53 -3.32 24.61
C LYS A 857 15.95 -3.42 25.08
N ALA A 858 16.36 -4.62 25.47
CA ALA A 858 17.73 -4.98 25.80
C ALA A 858 18.20 -6.10 24.86
N THR A 859 19.32 -5.91 24.19
CA THR A 859 19.93 -6.89 23.29
C THR A 859 21.32 -7.23 23.80
N LYS A 860 21.61 -8.52 23.98
CA LYS A 860 22.91 -9.05 24.40
C LYS A 860 23.49 -9.90 23.29
N GLU A 861 24.73 -9.61 22.91
CA GLU A 861 25.54 -10.48 22.06
C GLU A 861 26.46 -11.32 22.95
N PHE A 862 26.21 -12.62 23.01
CA PHE A 862 27.03 -13.54 23.83
C PHE A 862 28.36 -13.83 23.12
N ASN A 863 28.30 -14.06 21.81
CA ASN A 863 29.45 -14.21 20.93
C ASN A 863 29.03 -13.77 19.50
N LYS A 864 29.95 -13.88 18.54
CA LYS A 864 29.61 -13.52 17.11
C LYS A 864 28.51 -14.42 16.50
N MET A 865 28.11 -15.52 17.17
CA MET A 865 27.13 -16.48 16.67
C MET A 865 25.78 -16.39 17.36
N ILE A 866 25.70 -15.88 18.61
CA ILE A 866 24.46 -15.92 19.41
C ILE A 866 24.12 -14.52 19.91
N ARG A 867 22.93 -14.07 19.60
CA ARG A 867 22.33 -12.83 20.07
C ARG A 867 20.96 -13.11 20.68
N ALA A 868 20.71 -12.56 21.85
CA ALA A 868 19.40 -12.60 22.49
C ALA A 868 18.89 -11.20 22.79
N SER A 869 17.62 -10.98 22.57
CA SER A 869 16.93 -9.72 22.86
C SER A 869 15.71 -9.99 23.72
N PHE A 870 15.49 -9.11 24.68
CA PHE A 870 14.29 -9.05 25.48
C PHE A 870 13.65 -7.66 25.27
N PHE A 871 12.33 -7.61 25.06
CA PHE A 871 11.63 -6.34 24.85
C PHE A 871 10.35 -6.28 25.68
N VAL A 872 10.00 -5.06 26.07
CA VAL A 872 8.75 -4.73 26.73
C VAL A 872 8.12 -3.57 25.96
N ASN A 873 6.95 -3.79 25.41
CA ASN A 873 6.15 -2.76 24.77
C ASN A 873 5.14 -2.18 25.76
N ASP A 874 4.82 -0.91 25.58
CA ASP A 874 3.88 -0.16 26.42
C ASP A 874 4.21 -0.24 27.92
N ILE A 875 5.52 -0.19 28.27
CA ILE A 875 5.97 -0.20 29.67
C ILE A 875 5.44 1.04 30.44
N ILE A 876 5.29 2.14 29.73
CA ILE A 876 4.54 3.33 30.15
C ILE A 876 3.57 3.64 29.03
N ASP A 877 2.29 3.69 29.36
CA ASP A 877 1.20 4.02 28.46
C ASP A 877 0.30 5.07 29.11
N ILE A 878 0.48 6.32 28.70
CA ILE A 878 -0.31 7.45 29.19
C ILE A 878 -1.28 7.88 28.10
N HIS A 879 -2.50 7.35 28.18
CA HIS A 879 -3.63 7.72 27.34
C HIS A 879 -4.79 8.18 28.22
N PRO A 880 -4.89 9.49 28.58
CA PRO A 880 -5.94 9.97 29.45
C PRO A 880 -7.33 9.63 28.92
N ASN A 881 -8.21 9.21 29.81
CA ASN A 881 -9.61 8.97 29.45
C ASN A 881 -10.26 10.30 29.05
N TYR A 882 -11.09 10.27 28.04
CA TYR A 882 -11.85 11.44 27.60
C TYR A 882 -13.27 11.07 27.20
N LYS A 883 -14.11 12.07 27.01
CA LYS A 883 -15.44 11.88 26.45
C LYS A 883 -15.43 12.19 24.97
N ASN A 884 -15.91 11.25 24.15
CA ASN A 884 -16.11 11.49 22.73
C ASN A 884 -17.30 12.45 22.50
N ARG A 885 -17.54 12.80 21.24
CA ARG A 885 -18.64 13.68 20.83
C ARG A 885 -20.04 13.23 21.27
N TYR A 886 -20.22 11.95 21.55
CA TYR A 886 -21.48 11.39 22.04
C TYR A 886 -21.58 11.36 23.58
N GLY A 887 -20.58 11.95 24.27
CA GLY A 887 -20.50 11.93 25.74
C GLY A 887 -20.08 10.58 26.32
N GLN A 888 -19.73 9.63 25.50
CA GLN A 888 -19.27 8.30 25.93
C GLN A 888 -17.81 8.38 26.39
N SER A 889 -17.51 7.72 27.49
CA SER A 889 -16.13 7.63 27.98
C SER A 889 -15.30 6.71 27.07
N VAL A 890 -14.28 7.28 26.45
CA VAL A 890 -13.27 6.53 25.71
C VAL A 890 -12.13 6.22 26.66
N ARG A 891 -11.82 4.94 26.77
CA ARG A 891 -10.69 4.41 27.56
C ARG A 891 -9.78 3.66 26.62
N ASN A 892 -8.58 4.19 26.40
CA ASN A 892 -7.56 3.52 25.63
C ASN A 892 -6.61 2.82 26.60
N TRP A 893 -6.79 1.52 26.79
CA TRP A 893 -5.92 0.72 27.63
C TRP A 893 -5.12 -0.21 26.72
N GLN A 894 -3.85 0.11 26.56
CA GLN A 894 -2.89 -0.87 26.05
C GLN A 894 -2.25 -1.55 27.26
N LYS A 895 -2.14 -2.87 27.22
CA LYS A 895 -1.50 -3.62 28.30
C LYS A 895 -0.05 -3.85 27.95
N SER A 896 0.86 -3.51 28.86
CA SER A 896 2.27 -3.86 28.70
C SER A 896 2.42 -5.34 28.42
N PHE A 897 3.19 -5.66 27.41
CA PHE A 897 3.55 -7.04 27.10
C PHE A 897 5.04 -7.16 26.82
N PHE A 898 5.58 -8.34 27.04
CA PHE A 898 6.99 -8.61 26.84
C PHE A 898 7.18 -9.80 25.92
N GLY A 899 8.30 -9.79 25.22
CA GLY A 899 8.71 -10.87 24.34
C GLY A 899 10.22 -11.05 24.33
N ALA A 900 10.64 -12.13 23.71
CA ALA A 900 12.04 -12.46 23.55
C ALA A 900 12.33 -12.91 22.11
N GLU A 901 13.56 -12.67 21.68
CA GLU A 901 14.08 -13.14 20.42
C GLU A 901 15.50 -13.68 20.57
N MET A 902 15.79 -14.76 19.88
CA MET A 902 17.14 -15.32 19.75
C MET A 902 17.51 -15.44 18.27
N THR A 903 18.73 -15.01 17.94
CA THR A 903 19.30 -15.18 16.60
C THR A 903 20.61 -15.94 16.70
N PHE A 904 20.73 -16.99 15.89
CA PHE A 904 21.92 -17.79 15.73
C PHE A 904 22.50 -17.57 14.33
N SER A 905 23.82 -17.41 14.21
CA SER A 905 24.55 -17.22 12.94
C SER A 905 25.77 -18.12 12.89
N PHE A 906 25.73 -19.21 12.09
CA PHE A 906 26.77 -20.25 12.00
C PHE A 906 27.57 -20.19 10.71
#